data_4a029fbf3b7ab0fa646f663092b45a29
#
_entry.id   4a029fbf3b7ab0fa646f663092b45a29
#
_cell.length_a   1.000
_cell.length_b   1.000
_cell.length_c   1.000
_cell.angle_alpha   90.00
_cell.angle_beta   90.00
_cell.angle_gamma   90.00
#
_symmetry.space_group_name_H-M   'P 1'
#
loop_
_entity.id
_entity.type
_entity.pdbx_description
1 polymer ?
#
loop_
_entity_poly.entity_id
_entity_poly.type
_entity_poly.pdbx_seq_one_letter_code
_entity_poly.pdbx_strand_id
1 'polypeptide(L)'
;MMSRTALSLVSPGVRLLNLRTLEVRALGEEMNQNSRMCRILAAALCISLAPTIAAQTPAAASVETLRREFLNPPDAAKPMVRWWWFGAAVVKPEILRELQQMKADGIGGAELAFEYPQVLDDPAKGLKNLPFLSPEMLDDINYARTEGRRLGLRIDVTLGSGWPYGGANTSLAEASSRLRTAQVPVPANATSVAVPTLAEGESFIAADLVSGTAGAAAAEAGLGILRPAAPPPPAWDAASATPLATSGATVAVAPSGKPRVALFFIASHTKQEVKRPAVGAEGWVLDHFSHQAVANHLEKVGEPLVKAFGATPPYAIFSDSLEVYSADWTPTLPAEFLKRRGYDLIPHLPELVSGGSPAAETVRHDWGKTLTELIDENYLKQVNDWALAHGTKFRSQTYGDPAVSLSSQRLVSLPEGEGPNWRGFSTMRWATSANHLFGNNVTSAEAFTSLHVPVFRATPLDMKAVADLHFIIGTNQIICHGWPYSPPDGQVPVPGWSLYTGGAFNDHNPWHPVMPAVARYIQRVSFLMRQGQPANQVAVLLPTDDAWASFAPGRVTVTGEMGRLVPPQLMSAILSAGYNVDFIDADAVNRLGVRYPILVVPPTDRMPVETLRKIQAYASAGGHVLAVGRVPSIDPEGKTVLEITNLSKQLFDPAKSTFIADAAHLADVLLQDAKPDFQLASSDETVKSQIGFNHRKLPSADIYFIANTSNKPVETRASFATTHKYGERWDPDTGAATRTFLQLTSSDVPIVLAPYESAIFIFTDVRSHAIEANHGPASQLADLSADWHVSFAGINKSATESTLTDWTADPSTIHYSGEATYSRDFTLARVPGSSIFLEVDGGAPTAPQPRGSAQAYFDPPIREAALVTINGQAAGALWHPPYWLDVSRLLKPGQNHIEIHVFNTAINAWAALPPHDYGPLIAKYGDRFQMRDLEDVKPIPSGILGPIHLVTQEAQ
;
A
#
# COMPACT_ATOMS: atom_id res chain seq x y z
N MET A 1 39.45 -1.74 -51.63
CA MET A 1 40.79 -1.10 -51.50
C MET A 1 41.02 -0.91 -50.03
N MET A 2 41.82 -1.76 -49.46
CA MET A 2 43.10 -1.53 -48.74
C MET A 2 42.94 -0.57 -47.56
N SER A 3 43.42 -0.79 -46.33
CA SER A 3 44.36 -1.80 -45.77
C SER A 3 44.43 -1.55 -44.26
N ARG A 4 44.44 -2.60 -43.47
CA ARG A 4 45.27 -2.99 -42.34
C ARG A 4 45.98 -1.86 -41.54
N THR A 5 45.91 -1.91 -40.21
CA THR A 5 46.98 -2.46 -39.38
C THR A 5 46.54 -2.75 -37.95
N ALA A 6 46.91 -3.94 -37.47
CA ALA A 6 46.77 -4.44 -36.13
C ALA A 6 47.93 -4.00 -35.24
N LEU A 7 47.71 -3.95 -33.93
CA LEU A 7 48.77 -4.20 -32.95
C LEU A 7 48.18 -4.89 -31.70
N SER A 8 48.73 -6.04 -31.42
CA SER A 8 48.55 -6.98 -30.33
C SER A 8 49.29 -6.53 -29.08
N LEU A 9 48.78 -6.94 -27.91
CA LEU A 9 49.56 -7.33 -26.71
C LEU A 9 48.64 -8.12 -25.77
N VAL A 10 48.72 -9.40 -25.80
CA VAL A 10 49.31 -10.39 -24.88
C VAL A 10 48.62 -10.50 -23.51
N SER A 11 47.91 -11.61 -23.37
CA SER A 11 47.44 -12.29 -22.15
C SER A 11 48.56 -12.97 -21.39
N PRO A 12 48.39 -13.34 -20.13
CA PRO A 12 48.68 -14.72 -19.79
C PRO A 12 47.54 -15.38 -19.04
N GLY A 13 47.30 -16.61 -19.45
CA GLY A 13 46.28 -17.51 -19.05
C GLY A 13 46.49 -18.19 -17.69
N VAL A 14 45.39 -18.71 -17.18
CA VAL A 14 45.36 -19.71 -16.13
C VAL A 14 44.65 -20.95 -16.69
N ARG A 15 45.36 -22.06 -16.62
CA ARG A 15 44.94 -23.40 -17.09
C ARG A 15 43.92 -23.99 -16.13
N LEU A 16 42.85 -24.51 -16.68
CA LEU A 16 41.95 -25.50 -16.07
C LEU A 16 42.66 -26.85 -15.97
N LEU A 17 42.69 -27.41 -14.76
CA LEU A 17 43.08 -28.79 -14.52
C LEU A 17 41.83 -29.63 -14.31
N ASN A 18 41.60 -30.56 -15.26
CA ASN A 18 40.66 -31.68 -15.14
C ASN A 18 41.25 -32.71 -14.18
N LEU A 19 40.50 -33.15 -13.18
CA LEU A 19 40.81 -34.34 -12.42
C LEU A 19 39.70 -35.39 -12.66
N ARG A 20 40.10 -36.41 -13.38
CA ARG A 20 39.35 -37.66 -13.56
C ARG A 20 39.46 -38.52 -12.30
N THR A 21 38.37 -39.17 -12.01
CA THR A 21 38.12 -40.39 -11.19
C THR A 21 39.35 -41.27 -10.99
N LEU A 22 39.54 -41.63 -9.70
CA LEU A 22 40.30 -42.84 -9.31
C LEU A 22 39.48 -43.60 -8.25
N GLU A 23 39.05 -44.79 -8.63
CA GLU A 23 38.56 -45.84 -7.72
C GLU A 23 39.72 -46.37 -6.88
N VAL A 24 39.50 -46.53 -5.57
CA VAL A 24 40.32 -47.43 -4.75
C VAL A 24 39.40 -48.30 -3.88
N ARG A 25 39.51 -49.58 -4.15
CA ARG A 25 38.96 -50.69 -3.37
C ARG A 25 39.65 -50.80 -1.99
N ALA A 26 38.88 -51.33 -1.07
CA ALA A 26 39.13 -51.74 0.29
C ALA A 26 40.49 -52.40 0.58
N LEU A 27 41.06 -52.05 1.72
CA LEU A 27 41.73 -52.99 2.63
C LEU A 27 41.49 -52.48 4.06
N GLY A 28 41.12 -53.43 4.89
CA GLY A 28 40.60 -53.18 6.24
C GLY A 28 41.69 -53.13 7.33
N GLU A 29 41.13 -52.77 8.49
CA GLU A 29 41.54 -53.11 9.82
C GLU A 29 42.85 -52.55 10.42
N GLU A 30 42.63 -51.95 11.60
CA GLU A 30 43.55 -51.56 12.66
C GLU A 30 44.32 -50.24 12.51
N MET A 31 43.85 -49.26 13.20
CA MET A 31 44.56 -48.54 14.30
C MET A 31 43.84 -47.27 14.76
N ASN A 32 43.11 -47.38 15.82
CA ASN A 32 43.26 -46.75 17.14
C ASN A 32 43.47 -45.25 17.27
N GLN A 33 42.50 -44.64 17.96
CA GLN A 33 42.43 -43.50 18.85
C GLN A 33 43.09 -42.17 18.56
N ASN A 34 44.00 -41.98 17.67
CA ASN A 34 44.60 -40.67 17.39
C ASN A 34 43.94 -39.85 16.22
N SER A 35 42.90 -40.44 15.58
CA SER A 35 42.20 -39.78 14.46
C SER A 35 41.06 -38.81 14.86
N ARG A 36 40.64 -38.82 16.14
CA ARG A 36 39.58 -37.90 16.59
C ARG A 36 40.08 -36.48 16.85
N MET A 37 41.31 -36.32 17.32
CA MET A 37 41.87 -34.99 17.58
C MET A 37 42.30 -34.25 16.31
N CYS A 38 42.74 -34.96 15.29
CA CYS A 38 43.05 -34.36 13.97
C CYS A 38 41.79 -33.96 13.18
N ARG A 39 40.67 -34.65 13.36
CA ARG A 39 39.39 -34.26 12.70
C ARG A 39 38.72 -33.07 13.36
N ILE A 40 38.92 -32.86 14.68
CA ILE A 40 38.43 -31.69 15.39
C ILE A 40 39.28 -30.46 15.09
N LEU A 41 40.60 -30.59 14.90
CA LEU A 41 41.45 -29.46 14.49
C LEU A 41 41.28 -29.11 13.00
N ALA A 42 41.00 -30.06 12.11
CA ALA A 42 40.69 -29.77 10.71
C ALA A 42 39.31 -29.11 10.53
N ALA A 43 38.31 -29.50 11.33
CA ALA A 43 37.01 -28.84 11.35
C ALA A 43 37.07 -27.44 11.97
N ALA A 44 37.89 -27.24 12.98
CA ALA A 44 38.09 -25.90 13.58
C ALA A 44 38.90 -24.94 12.68
N LEU A 45 39.78 -25.47 11.80
CA LEU A 45 40.52 -24.64 10.84
C LEU A 45 39.72 -24.34 9.57
N CYS A 46 38.72 -25.13 9.20
CA CYS A 46 37.82 -24.84 8.06
C CYS A 46 36.70 -23.86 8.43
N ILE A 47 36.39 -23.64 9.71
CA ILE A 47 35.40 -22.65 10.17
C ILE A 47 36.01 -21.26 10.29
N SER A 48 37.33 -21.12 10.35
CA SER A 48 38.01 -19.84 10.46
C SER A 48 38.46 -19.21 9.13
N LEU A 49 38.12 -19.83 7.98
CA LEU A 49 38.44 -19.34 6.64
C LEU A 49 37.19 -19.30 5.72
N ALA A 50 36.00 -19.17 6.28
CA ALA A 50 34.91 -18.62 5.56
C ALA A 50 35.24 -17.13 5.35
N PRO A 51 35.41 -16.61 4.10
CA PRO A 51 35.46 -15.18 3.93
C PRO A 51 34.11 -14.69 4.45
N THR A 52 34.11 -13.94 5.53
CA THR A 52 33.06 -12.98 5.80
C THR A 52 33.01 -12.10 4.54
N ILE A 53 32.15 -12.42 3.62
CA ILE A 53 31.62 -11.42 2.71
C ILE A 53 30.84 -10.49 3.64
N ALA A 54 31.56 -9.57 4.27
CA ALA A 54 30.97 -8.35 4.73
C ALA A 54 30.29 -7.82 3.47
N ALA A 55 28.96 -7.83 3.45
CA ALA A 55 28.24 -7.06 2.49
C ALA A 55 28.84 -5.66 2.58
N GLN A 56 29.61 -5.28 1.58
CA GLN A 56 30.13 -3.93 1.49
C GLN A 56 28.88 -3.06 1.47
N THR A 57 28.64 -2.40 2.57
CA THR A 57 27.66 -1.32 2.61
C THR A 57 28.04 -0.42 1.45
N PRO A 58 27.17 -0.18 0.47
CA PRO A 58 27.50 0.69 -0.65
C PRO A 58 28.08 1.97 -0.05
N ALA A 59 29.21 2.44 -0.54
CA ALA A 59 29.80 3.69 -0.08
C ALA A 59 28.70 4.74 -0.12
N ALA A 60 28.41 5.40 1.00
CA ALA A 60 27.32 6.35 1.11
C ALA A 60 27.43 7.37 -0.03
N ALA A 61 26.36 7.52 -0.81
CA ALA A 61 26.34 8.43 -1.96
C ALA A 61 26.71 9.84 -1.48
N SER A 62 27.62 10.49 -2.17
CA SER A 62 27.91 11.90 -1.89
C SER A 62 26.71 12.75 -2.26
N VAL A 63 26.54 13.92 -1.62
CA VAL A 63 25.43 14.84 -1.93
C VAL A 63 25.43 15.23 -3.42
N GLU A 64 26.60 15.34 -4.03
CA GLU A 64 26.73 15.62 -5.47
C GLU A 64 26.21 14.45 -6.34
N THR A 65 26.46 13.22 -5.91
CA THR A 65 25.89 12.04 -6.56
C THR A 65 24.36 12.01 -6.41
N LEU A 66 23.86 12.28 -5.20
CA LEU A 66 22.42 12.39 -4.96
C LEU A 66 21.76 13.45 -5.85
N ARG A 67 22.40 14.63 -5.98
CA ARG A 67 21.89 15.73 -6.82
C ARG A 67 21.83 15.32 -8.29
N ARG A 68 22.92 14.73 -8.82
CA ARG A 68 22.95 14.25 -10.20
C ARG A 68 21.88 13.19 -10.47
N GLU A 69 21.72 12.25 -9.54
CA GLU A 69 20.73 11.18 -9.65
C GLU A 69 19.30 11.66 -9.37
N PHE A 70 19.13 12.71 -8.58
CA PHE A 70 17.82 13.37 -8.42
C PHE A 70 17.34 14.05 -9.70
N LEU A 71 18.25 14.65 -10.47
CA LEU A 71 17.90 15.21 -11.79
C LEU A 71 17.45 14.12 -12.74
N ASN A 72 18.13 12.97 -12.76
CA ASN A 72 17.84 11.83 -13.62
C ASN A 72 17.86 10.53 -12.80
N PRO A 73 16.77 10.24 -12.05
CA PRO A 73 16.74 9.09 -11.17
C PRO A 73 16.75 7.76 -11.95
N PRO A 74 17.28 6.69 -11.33
CA PRO A 74 17.30 5.36 -11.96
C PRO A 74 15.87 4.85 -12.23
N ASP A 75 15.73 4.04 -13.27
CA ASP A 75 14.44 3.48 -13.71
C ASP A 75 13.74 2.66 -12.60
N ALA A 76 14.51 2.07 -11.68
CA ALA A 76 13.96 1.33 -10.55
C ALA A 76 13.09 2.20 -9.60
N ALA A 77 13.24 3.52 -9.62
CA ALA A 77 12.46 4.46 -8.82
C ALA A 77 11.19 4.96 -9.54
N LYS A 78 10.97 4.59 -10.79
CA LYS A 78 9.77 4.96 -11.55
C LYS A 78 8.51 4.36 -10.92
N PRO A 79 7.35 5.05 -10.99
CA PRO A 79 6.08 4.43 -10.65
C PRO A 79 5.80 3.25 -11.59
N MET A 80 4.98 2.32 -11.12
CA MET A 80 4.43 1.24 -11.91
C MET A 80 2.91 1.38 -11.98
N VAL A 81 2.26 0.59 -12.83
CA VAL A 81 0.80 0.56 -12.95
C VAL A 81 0.30 -0.86 -12.75
N ARG A 82 -0.88 -1.01 -12.11
CA ARG A 82 -1.67 -2.23 -12.23
C ARG A 82 -2.39 -2.16 -13.57
N TRP A 83 -2.10 -3.14 -14.45
CA TRP A 83 -2.61 -3.19 -15.81
C TRP A 83 -3.71 -4.23 -15.91
N TRP A 84 -4.95 -3.75 -15.89
CA TRP A 84 -6.13 -4.61 -15.89
C TRP A 84 -6.46 -5.11 -17.28
N TRP A 85 -6.45 -6.43 -17.44
CA TRP A 85 -6.90 -7.12 -18.64
C TRP A 85 -8.31 -7.65 -18.41
N PHE A 86 -9.31 -6.91 -18.86
CA PHE A 86 -10.72 -7.24 -18.67
C PHE A 86 -11.13 -8.39 -19.59
N GLY A 87 -11.58 -9.53 -19.00
CA GLY A 87 -11.90 -10.76 -19.73
C GLY A 87 -10.72 -11.31 -20.53
N ALA A 88 -9.49 -10.84 -20.28
CA ALA A 88 -8.34 -11.06 -21.14
C ALA A 88 -8.65 -10.80 -22.64
N ALA A 89 -9.59 -9.88 -22.93
CA ALA A 89 -9.97 -9.48 -24.29
C ALA A 89 -8.94 -8.49 -24.86
N VAL A 90 -7.71 -8.95 -25.01
CA VAL A 90 -6.55 -8.16 -25.42
C VAL A 90 -6.07 -8.57 -26.81
N VAL A 91 -5.42 -7.67 -27.52
CA VAL A 91 -4.80 -7.95 -28.82
C VAL A 91 -3.36 -7.44 -28.85
N LYS A 92 -2.45 -8.20 -29.44
CA LYS A 92 -1.00 -7.90 -29.44
C LYS A 92 -0.63 -6.50 -29.96
N PRO A 93 -1.24 -5.96 -31.03
CA PRO A 93 -0.94 -4.60 -31.47
C PRO A 93 -1.25 -3.55 -30.38
N GLU A 94 -2.36 -3.72 -29.66
CA GLU A 94 -2.75 -2.79 -28.60
C GLU A 94 -1.91 -2.98 -27.34
N ILE A 95 -1.58 -4.22 -26.97
CA ILE A 95 -0.59 -4.51 -25.91
C ILE A 95 0.71 -3.75 -26.18
N LEU A 96 1.21 -3.79 -27.41
CA LEU A 96 2.43 -3.07 -27.76
C LEU A 96 2.25 -1.54 -27.68
N ARG A 97 1.12 -1.03 -28.20
CA ARG A 97 0.83 0.40 -28.17
C ARG A 97 0.80 0.94 -26.71
N GLU A 98 0.07 0.26 -25.83
CA GLU A 98 -0.01 0.66 -24.42
C GLU A 98 1.33 0.55 -23.70
N LEU A 99 2.14 -0.48 -23.97
CA LEU A 99 3.50 -0.58 -23.41
C LEU A 99 4.41 0.55 -23.90
N GLN A 100 4.30 0.95 -25.16
CA GLN A 100 5.03 2.10 -25.73
C GLN A 100 4.59 3.40 -25.04
N GLN A 101 3.28 3.55 -24.81
CA GLN A 101 2.73 4.71 -24.11
C GLN A 101 3.22 4.76 -22.65
N MET A 102 3.11 3.66 -21.89
CA MET A 102 3.66 3.58 -20.53
C MET A 102 5.13 4.00 -20.47
N LYS A 103 5.92 3.57 -21.45
CA LYS A 103 7.34 3.96 -21.55
C LYS A 103 7.51 5.45 -21.79
N ALA A 104 6.70 6.04 -22.69
CA ALA A 104 6.74 7.47 -23.00
C ALA A 104 6.34 8.32 -21.77
N ASP A 105 5.42 7.84 -20.96
CA ASP A 105 4.92 8.49 -19.75
C ASP A 105 5.91 8.42 -18.58
N GLY A 106 7.00 7.69 -18.71
CA GLY A 106 7.95 7.52 -17.62
C GLY A 106 7.55 6.46 -16.60
N ILE A 107 6.58 5.59 -16.92
CA ILE A 107 6.24 4.41 -16.13
C ILE A 107 7.38 3.39 -16.19
N GLY A 108 7.69 2.76 -15.07
CA GLY A 108 8.79 1.79 -14.95
C GLY A 108 8.40 0.34 -15.22
N GLY A 109 7.10 0.05 -15.22
CA GLY A 109 6.58 -1.29 -15.44
C GLY A 109 5.10 -1.44 -15.16
N ALA A 110 4.59 -2.63 -15.44
CA ALA A 110 3.18 -2.98 -15.23
C ALA A 110 3.05 -4.30 -14.47
N GLU A 111 2.00 -4.42 -13.68
CA GLU A 111 1.53 -5.66 -13.09
C GLU A 111 0.31 -6.14 -13.87
N LEU A 112 0.39 -7.30 -14.48
CA LEU A 112 -0.74 -7.92 -15.14
C LEU A 112 -1.76 -8.41 -14.11
N ALA A 113 -2.97 -7.87 -14.17
CA ALA A 113 -4.12 -8.26 -13.37
C ALA A 113 -5.29 -8.65 -14.30
N PHE A 114 -5.89 -9.81 -14.05
CA PHE A 114 -6.90 -10.39 -14.92
C PHE A 114 -8.27 -10.27 -14.26
N GLU A 115 -9.14 -9.47 -14.89
CA GLU A 115 -10.40 -9.03 -14.32
C GLU A 115 -11.59 -9.48 -15.18
N TYR A 116 -12.78 -9.26 -14.65
CA TYR A 116 -14.05 -9.60 -15.28
C TYR A 116 -14.20 -8.97 -16.69
N PRO A 117 -14.96 -9.61 -17.61
CA PRO A 117 -15.24 -9.05 -18.92
C PRO A 117 -16.04 -7.74 -18.86
N GLN A 118 -15.69 -6.77 -19.68
CA GLN A 118 -16.41 -5.49 -19.83
C GLN A 118 -17.43 -5.50 -20.99
N VAL A 119 -17.28 -6.46 -21.90
CA VAL A 119 -18.16 -6.62 -23.07
C VAL A 119 -18.41 -8.10 -23.33
N LEU A 120 -19.48 -8.40 -24.08
CA LEU A 120 -19.67 -9.71 -24.70
C LEU A 120 -18.71 -9.87 -25.89
N ASP A 121 -18.43 -11.14 -26.26
CA ASP A 121 -17.69 -11.43 -27.47
C ASP A 121 -18.40 -10.79 -28.69
N ASP A 122 -17.65 -10.07 -29.48
CA ASP A 122 -18.09 -9.44 -30.73
C ASP A 122 -17.04 -9.67 -31.81
N PRO A 123 -17.16 -10.76 -32.58
CA PRO A 123 -16.20 -11.07 -33.65
C PRO A 123 -16.12 -10.02 -34.74
N ALA A 124 -17.20 -9.24 -34.94
CA ALA A 124 -17.20 -8.17 -35.93
C ALA A 124 -16.30 -7.00 -35.52
N LYS A 125 -16.09 -6.82 -34.22
CA LYS A 125 -15.18 -5.84 -33.63
C LYS A 125 -13.85 -6.45 -33.18
N GLY A 126 -13.63 -7.75 -33.39
CA GLY A 126 -12.44 -8.44 -32.92
C GLY A 126 -12.36 -8.61 -31.39
N LEU A 127 -13.49 -8.44 -30.67
CA LEU A 127 -13.55 -8.60 -29.23
C LEU A 127 -13.81 -10.07 -28.86
N LYS A 128 -12.92 -10.65 -28.07
CA LYS A 128 -13.01 -12.04 -27.61
C LYS A 128 -12.49 -12.13 -26.18
N ASN A 129 -13.35 -12.52 -25.25
CA ASN A 129 -12.94 -12.85 -23.90
C ASN A 129 -12.21 -14.20 -23.89
N LEU A 130 -10.94 -14.21 -23.49
CA LEU A 130 -10.13 -15.44 -23.45
C LEU A 130 -10.32 -16.14 -22.11
N PRO A 131 -10.59 -17.46 -22.10
CA PRO A 131 -10.63 -18.19 -20.85
C PRO A 131 -9.29 -18.09 -20.10
N PHE A 132 -9.38 -17.90 -18.80
CA PHE A 132 -8.20 -17.80 -17.94
C PHE A 132 -7.29 -19.01 -18.10
N LEU A 133 -5.99 -18.79 -18.23
CA LEU A 133 -4.95 -19.79 -18.51
C LEU A 133 -5.10 -20.51 -19.86
N SER A 134 -5.94 -20.02 -20.77
CA SER A 134 -5.97 -20.58 -22.14
C SER A 134 -4.61 -20.39 -22.82
N PRO A 135 -4.26 -21.26 -23.78
CA PRO A 135 -3.01 -21.12 -24.53
C PRO A 135 -2.87 -19.74 -25.21
N GLU A 136 -3.97 -19.18 -25.71
CA GLU A 136 -4.00 -17.85 -26.30
C GLU A 136 -3.65 -16.75 -25.29
N MET A 137 -4.29 -16.77 -24.11
CA MET A 137 -3.98 -15.82 -23.03
C MET A 137 -2.52 -15.92 -22.57
N LEU A 138 -2.00 -17.14 -22.39
CA LEU A 138 -0.60 -17.37 -22.00
C LEU A 138 0.39 -16.85 -23.07
N ASP A 139 0.03 -16.95 -24.34
CA ASP A 139 0.82 -16.38 -25.46
C ASP A 139 0.80 -14.85 -25.45
N ASP A 140 -0.33 -14.21 -25.12
CA ASP A 140 -0.42 -12.77 -24.96
C ASP A 140 0.38 -12.26 -23.73
N ILE A 141 0.39 -13.00 -22.62
CA ILE A 141 1.27 -12.73 -21.48
C ILE A 141 2.75 -12.79 -21.90
N ASN A 142 3.15 -13.83 -22.65
CA ASN A 142 4.51 -13.95 -23.17
C ASN A 142 4.87 -12.81 -24.13
N TYR A 143 3.93 -12.36 -24.93
CA TYR A 143 4.10 -11.21 -25.82
C TYR A 143 4.30 -9.93 -25.00
N ALA A 144 3.41 -9.63 -24.05
CA ALA A 144 3.50 -8.46 -23.18
C ALA A 144 4.86 -8.42 -22.42
N ARG A 145 5.29 -9.58 -21.86
CA ARG A 145 6.59 -9.70 -21.21
C ARG A 145 7.75 -9.44 -22.18
N THR A 146 7.67 -9.98 -23.41
CA THR A 146 8.74 -9.84 -24.41
C THR A 146 8.90 -8.39 -24.85
N GLU A 147 7.81 -7.74 -25.20
CA GLU A 147 7.80 -6.34 -25.61
C GLU A 147 8.10 -5.37 -24.45
N GLY A 148 7.55 -5.65 -23.25
CA GLY A 148 7.87 -4.88 -22.05
C GLY A 148 9.38 -4.88 -21.78
N ARG A 149 10.02 -6.06 -21.82
CA ARG A 149 11.48 -6.17 -21.64
C ARG A 149 12.26 -5.44 -22.75
N ARG A 150 11.82 -5.54 -24.01
CA ARG A 150 12.45 -4.82 -25.12
C ARG A 150 12.41 -3.31 -24.93
N LEU A 151 11.33 -2.80 -24.32
CA LEU A 151 11.14 -1.39 -23.98
C LEU A 151 11.84 -0.98 -22.66
N GLY A 152 12.39 -1.95 -21.90
CA GLY A 152 13.00 -1.71 -20.59
C GLY A 152 11.96 -1.52 -19.47
N LEU A 153 10.75 -2.05 -19.65
CA LEU A 153 9.70 -2.08 -18.63
C LEU A 153 9.76 -3.37 -17.83
N ARG A 154 9.50 -3.27 -16.53
CA ARG A 154 9.28 -4.39 -15.63
C ARG A 154 7.85 -4.90 -15.83
N ILE A 155 7.67 -6.21 -16.00
CA ILE A 155 6.36 -6.85 -16.03
C ILE A 155 6.26 -7.83 -14.88
N ASP A 156 5.31 -7.58 -13.98
CA ASP A 156 4.91 -8.45 -12.88
C ASP A 156 3.58 -9.13 -13.20
N VAL A 157 3.15 -10.10 -12.39
CA VAL A 157 1.88 -10.79 -12.61
C VAL A 157 1.24 -11.20 -11.28
N THR A 158 -0.08 -11.05 -11.17
CA THR A 158 -0.85 -11.67 -10.09
C THR A 158 -1.00 -13.18 -10.32
N LEU A 159 -0.89 -13.99 -9.27
CA LEU A 159 -1.09 -15.44 -9.37
C LEU A 159 -2.56 -15.84 -9.19
N GLY A 160 -3.43 -15.22 -9.96
CA GLY A 160 -4.85 -15.47 -9.93
C GLY A 160 -5.58 -14.58 -10.92
N SER A 161 -6.88 -14.61 -10.85
CA SER A 161 -7.76 -13.68 -11.55
C SER A 161 -8.76 -13.14 -10.57
N GLY A 162 -8.84 -11.81 -10.42
CA GLY A 162 -9.50 -11.19 -9.28
C GLY A 162 -8.78 -11.50 -7.96
N TRP A 163 -9.49 -11.38 -6.83
CA TRP A 163 -8.94 -11.61 -5.49
C TRP A 163 -10.00 -12.10 -4.47
N PRO A 164 -9.60 -12.68 -3.31
CA PRO A 164 -8.30 -13.31 -3.03
C PRO A 164 -8.03 -14.55 -3.90
N TYR A 165 -6.88 -15.22 -3.71
CA TYR A 165 -6.55 -16.41 -4.49
C TYR A 165 -7.60 -17.52 -4.38
N GLY A 166 -7.81 -18.23 -5.49
CA GLY A 166 -8.79 -19.29 -5.65
C GLY A 166 -9.16 -19.47 -7.11
N GLY A 167 -10.42 -19.79 -7.37
CA GLY A 167 -11.03 -19.89 -8.70
C GLY A 167 -11.39 -21.31 -9.12
N ALA A 168 -11.55 -21.53 -10.42
CA ALA A 168 -12.09 -22.76 -11.00
C ALA A 168 -11.30 -24.04 -10.63
N ASN A 169 -10.04 -23.90 -10.25
CA ASN A 169 -9.20 -25.03 -9.85
C ASN A 169 -9.28 -25.36 -8.34
N THR A 170 -10.07 -24.63 -7.57
CA THR A 170 -10.27 -24.83 -6.15
C THR A 170 -11.49 -25.71 -5.93
N SER A 171 -11.27 -26.96 -5.50
CA SER A 171 -12.37 -27.86 -5.14
C SER A 171 -13.06 -27.40 -3.85
N LEU A 172 -14.30 -27.90 -3.58
CA LEU A 172 -14.99 -27.57 -2.35
C LEU A 172 -14.18 -27.98 -1.11
N ALA A 173 -13.43 -29.09 -1.15
CA ALA A 173 -12.59 -29.55 -0.06
C ALA A 173 -11.35 -28.66 0.18
N GLU A 174 -10.97 -27.84 -0.80
CA GLU A 174 -9.86 -26.88 -0.73
C GLU A 174 -10.36 -25.45 -0.52
N ALA A 175 -11.68 -25.24 -0.48
CA ALA A 175 -12.29 -23.93 -0.29
C ALA A 175 -12.19 -23.43 1.15
N SER A 176 -12.12 -22.12 1.32
CA SER A 176 -12.09 -21.46 2.63
C SER A 176 -13.20 -21.92 3.55
N SER A 177 -12.83 -22.21 4.80
CA SER A 177 -13.73 -22.87 5.77
C SER A 177 -13.97 -22.00 7.00
N ARG A 178 -15.08 -22.25 7.67
CA ARG A 178 -15.49 -21.55 8.89
C ARG A 178 -16.09 -22.48 9.93
N LEU A 179 -16.05 -22.07 11.19
CA LEU A 179 -16.81 -22.68 12.28
C LEU A 179 -18.26 -22.20 12.23
N ARG A 180 -19.19 -23.09 11.95
CA ARG A 180 -20.64 -22.82 12.03
C ARG A 180 -21.21 -23.42 13.30
N THR A 181 -21.92 -22.65 14.10
CA THR A 181 -22.61 -23.11 15.31
C THR A 181 -24.13 -23.09 15.11
N ALA A 182 -24.76 -24.26 15.18
CA ALA A 182 -26.20 -24.37 15.20
C ALA A 182 -26.70 -24.50 16.66
N GLN A 183 -27.64 -23.64 17.06
CA GLN A 183 -28.22 -23.60 18.37
C GLN A 183 -29.65 -24.16 18.30
N VAL A 184 -29.91 -25.29 18.98
CA VAL A 184 -31.22 -25.92 18.99
C VAL A 184 -31.78 -25.83 20.42
N PRO A 185 -32.91 -25.09 20.63
CA PRO A 185 -33.57 -25.04 21.94
C PRO A 185 -34.01 -26.43 22.39
N VAL A 186 -33.74 -26.77 23.65
CA VAL A 186 -34.13 -28.03 24.27
C VAL A 186 -35.22 -27.78 25.33
N PRO A 187 -36.47 -28.10 25.05
CA PRO A 187 -37.57 -27.99 26.00
C PRO A 187 -37.29 -28.75 27.32
N ALA A 188 -37.82 -28.26 28.43
CA ALA A 188 -37.56 -28.82 29.76
C ALA A 188 -37.84 -30.32 29.88
N ASN A 189 -38.87 -30.81 29.21
CA ASN A 189 -39.31 -32.23 29.22
C ASN A 189 -38.79 -33.02 28.00
N ALA A 190 -37.92 -32.43 27.17
CA ALA A 190 -37.42 -33.14 26.00
C ALA A 190 -36.57 -34.36 26.42
N THR A 191 -36.72 -35.45 25.70
CA THR A 191 -35.93 -36.67 25.84
C THR A 191 -34.96 -36.85 24.67
N SER A 192 -35.11 -36.03 23.62
CA SER A 192 -34.23 -35.99 22.45
C SER A 192 -34.24 -34.60 21.81
N VAL A 193 -33.20 -34.29 21.05
CA VAL A 193 -33.10 -33.09 20.24
C VAL A 193 -32.66 -33.49 18.81
N ALA A 194 -33.25 -32.82 17.80
CA ALA A 194 -32.87 -33.06 16.41
C ALA A 194 -31.44 -32.59 16.11
N VAL A 195 -30.71 -33.41 15.41
CA VAL A 195 -29.39 -33.03 14.86
C VAL A 195 -29.64 -32.22 13.60
N PRO A 196 -28.93 -31.05 13.43
CA PRO A 196 -29.05 -30.26 12.22
C PRO A 196 -28.63 -31.05 10.97
N THR A 197 -29.33 -30.82 9.87
CA THR A 197 -28.92 -31.37 8.57
C THR A 197 -27.60 -30.67 8.12
N LEU A 198 -26.68 -31.45 7.65
CA LEU A 198 -25.42 -30.95 7.07
C LEU A 198 -25.65 -30.64 5.59
N ALA A 199 -25.10 -29.52 5.16
CA ALA A 199 -24.98 -29.19 3.75
C ALA A 199 -23.81 -29.96 3.12
N GLU A 200 -23.69 -29.94 1.79
CA GLU A 200 -22.56 -30.51 1.07
C GLU A 200 -21.24 -29.92 1.55
N GLY A 201 -20.27 -30.75 1.83
CA GLY A 201 -18.95 -30.39 2.34
C GLY A 201 -18.89 -30.08 3.83
N GLU A 202 -20.03 -30.06 4.55
CA GLU A 202 -20.05 -29.88 6.00
C GLU A 202 -19.79 -31.18 6.77
N SER A 203 -19.14 -31.06 7.92
CA SER A 203 -18.93 -32.19 8.85
C SER A 203 -19.13 -31.75 10.30
N PHE A 204 -19.65 -32.66 11.15
CA PHE A 204 -19.73 -32.40 12.59
C PHE A 204 -18.35 -32.41 13.22
N ILE A 205 -18.11 -31.42 14.06
CA ILE A 205 -16.91 -31.33 14.92
C ILE A 205 -17.25 -31.89 16.31
N ALA A 206 -18.27 -31.32 16.95
CA ALA A 206 -18.71 -31.66 18.30
C ALA A 206 -20.15 -31.20 18.54
N ALA A 207 -20.74 -31.67 19.63
CA ALA A 207 -22.01 -31.14 20.14
C ALA A 207 -21.97 -31.07 21.66
N ASP A 208 -22.57 -30.02 22.24
CA ASP A 208 -22.65 -29.81 23.68
C ASP A 208 -24.06 -29.37 24.09
N LEU A 209 -24.43 -29.70 25.30
CA LEU A 209 -25.65 -29.22 25.95
C LEU A 209 -25.28 -28.17 26.99
N VAL A 210 -25.87 -26.97 26.85
CA VAL A 210 -25.63 -25.84 27.76
C VAL A 210 -26.91 -25.37 28.41
N SER A 211 -26.83 -24.82 29.62
CA SER A 211 -27.93 -24.18 30.35
C SER A 211 -28.22 -22.79 29.79
N GLY A 212 -29.48 -22.44 29.58
CA GLY A 212 -29.91 -21.13 29.10
C GLY A 212 -30.85 -21.18 27.90
N THR A 213 -30.90 -20.11 27.14
CA THR A 213 -31.75 -19.96 25.96
C THR A 213 -30.93 -19.68 24.72
N ALA A 214 -31.43 -20.16 23.58
CA ALA A 214 -30.75 -19.88 22.30
C ALA A 214 -30.71 -18.37 22.04
N GLY A 215 -29.54 -17.88 21.67
CA GLY A 215 -29.37 -16.52 21.19
C GLY A 215 -29.91 -16.34 19.77
N ALA A 216 -30.01 -15.12 19.31
CA ALA A 216 -30.27 -14.87 17.90
C ALA A 216 -29.15 -15.54 17.06
N ALA A 217 -29.53 -16.20 15.97
CA ALA A 217 -28.54 -16.69 15.00
C ALA A 217 -27.64 -15.52 14.60
N ALA A 218 -26.32 -15.73 14.65
CA ALA A 218 -25.41 -14.74 14.10
C ALA A 218 -25.86 -14.46 12.65
N ALA A 219 -26.15 -13.20 12.35
CA ALA A 219 -26.43 -12.80 10.98
C ALA A 219 -25.24 -13.25 10.13
N GLU A 220 -25.49 -13.89 9.02
CA GLU A 220 -24.43 -14.23 8.08
C GLU A 220 -23.68 -12.93 7.78
N ALA A 221 -22.38 -12.92 8.03
CA ALA A 221 -21.56 -11.75 7.79
C ALA A 221 -21.68 -11.41 6.30
N GLY A 222 -22.28 -10.26 6.00
CA GLY A 222 -22.41 -9.80 4.62
C GLY A 222 -21.01 -9.68 4.01
N LEU A 223 -20.88 -10.07 2.76
CA LEU A 223 -19.69 -9.89 1.95
C LEU A 223 -19.41 -8.37 1.84
N GLY A 224 -18.51 -7.82 2.63
CA GLY A 224 -18.16 -6.40 2.51
C GLY A 224 -17.34 -5.84 3.68
N ILE A 225 -16.69 -4.71 3.40
CA ILE A 225 -15.86 -3.91 4.34
C ILE A 225 -16.66 -3.39 5.54
N LEU A 226 -17.99 -3.22 5.40
CA LEU A 226 -18.90 -2.82 6.47
C LEU A 226 -19.36 -4.07 7.24
N ARG A 227 -18.63 -4.41 8.29
CA ARG A 227 -18.98 -5.52 9.16
C ARG A 227 -20.11 -5.13 10.13
N PRO A 228 -21.12 -5.96 10.31
CA PRO A 228 -22.10 -5.75 11.38
C PRO A 228 -21.38 -5.75 12.74
N ALA A 229 -21.94 -5.04 13.70
CA ALA A 229 -21.48 -5.09 15.09
C ALA A 229 -21.43 -6.55 15.57
N ALA A 230 -20.46 -6.84 16.48
CA ALA A 230 -20.41 -8.16 17.09
C ALA A 230 -21.79 -8.53 17.68
N PRO A 231 -22.30 -9.75 17.46
CA PRO A 231 -23.56 -10.15 18.05
C PRO A 231 -23.48 -10.06 19.57
N PRO A 232 -24.58 -9.76 20.24
CA PRO A 232 -24.60 -9.75 21.70
C PRO A 232 -24.22 -11.15 22.24
N PRO A 233 -23.62 -11.22 23.41
CA PRO A 233 -23.29 -12.50 24.07
C PRO A 233 -24.53 -13.40 24.12
N PRO A 234 -24.38 -14.71 23.89
CA PRO A 234 -25.49 -15.63 23.95
C PRO A 234 -26.09 -15.71 25.36
N ALA A 235 -27.36 -15.97 25.47
CA ALA A 235 -28.06 -16.10 26.72
C ALA A 235 -27.98 -17.52 27.35
N TRP A 236 -26.87 -18.22 27.13
CA TRP A 236 -26.54 -19.52 27.69
C TRP A 236 -25.13 -19.51 28.32
N ASP A 237 -24.91 -20.43 29.26
CA ASP A 237 -23.66 -20.49 30.04
C ASP A 237 -22.74 -21.56 29.47
N ALA A 238 -21.60 -21.10 28.91
CA ALA A 238 -20.54 -21.98 28.38
C ALA A 238 -19.95 -22.92 29.44
N ALA A 239 -19.82 -22.47 30.70
CA ALA A 239 -19.28 -23.30 31.78
C ALA A 239 -20.17 -24.49 32.15
N SER A 240 -21.42 -24.46 31.72
CA SER A 240 -22.34 -25.57 31.93
C SER A 240 -22.31 -26.64 30.81
N ALA A 241 -21.43 -26.50 29.84
CA ALA A 241 -21.33 -27.38 28.69
C ALA A 241 -21.10 -28.85 29.08
N THR A 242 -21.86 -29.74 28.48
CA THR A 242 -21.72 -31.20 28.63
C THR A 242 -21.79 -31.84 27.24
N PRO A 243 -20.79 -32.66 26.88
CA PRO A 243 -20.74 -33.27 25.57
C PRO A 243 -21.97 -34.11 25.22
N LEU A 244 -22.44 -34.01 23.99
CA LEU A 244 -23.53 -34.81 23.42
C LEU A 244 -22.97 -35.78 22.39
N ALA A 245 -23.31 -37.06 22.51
CA ALA A 245 -22.96 -38.09 21.52
C ALA A 245 -23.92 -37.96 20.30
N THR A 246 -23.37 -37.55 19.16
CA THR A 246 -24.13 -37.42 17.90
C THR A 246 -24.11 -38.73 17.11
N SER A 247 -25.09 -39.55 17.25
CA SER A 247 -25.25 -40.76 16.46
C SER A 247 -26.68 -40.84 15.90
N GLY A 248 -26.85 -40.47 14.64
CA GLY A 248 -28.16 -40.47 13.97
C GLY A 248 -28.84 -39.10 13.89
N ALA A 249 -30.17 -39.09 13.56
CA ALA A 249 -30.92 -37.84 13.33
C ALA A 249 -31.36 -37.14 14.64
N THR A 250 -31.18 -37.77 15.80
CA THR A 250 -31.50 -37.19 17.09
C THR A 250 -30.47 -37.60 18.14
N VAL A 251 -30.25 -36.70 19.12
CA VAL A 251 -29.42 -36.97 20.31
C VAL A 251 -30.32 -37.08 21.53
N ALA A 252 -30.10 -38.11 22.36
CA ALA A 252 -30.80 -38.28 23.60
C ALA A 252 -30.39 -37.22 24.63
N VAL A 253 -31.34 -36.64 25.33
CA VAL A 253 -31.13 -35.68 26.42
C VAL A 253 -31.99 -36.06 27.63
N ALA A 254 -31.48 -35.92 28.82
CA ALA A 254 -32.26 -36.14 30.03
C ALA A 254 -33.21 -34.95 30.27
N PRO A 255 -34.49 -35.14 30.70
CA PRO A 255 -35.38 -34.05 31.14
C PRO A 255 -34.74 -33.23 32.25
N SER A 256 -34.91 -31.89 32.27
CA SER A 256 -34.15 -31.01 33.20
C SER A 256 -35.02 -30.04 34.01
N GLY A 257 -36.25 -29.77 33.61
CA GLY A 257 -37.05 -28.72 34.24
C GLY A 257 -36.55 -27.27 34.02
N LYS A 258 -35.40 -27.06 33.34
CA LYS A 258 -34.85 -25.74 33.00
C LYS A 258 -34.59 -25.65 31.49
N PRO A 259 -34.65 -24.44 30.91
CA PRO A 259 -34.27 -24.23 29.51
C PRO A 259 -32.78 -24.61 29.27
N ARG A 260 -32.57 -25.28 28.16
CA ARG A 260 -31.21 -25.67 27.68
C ARG A 260 -31.12 -25.47 26.18
N VAL A 261 -29.91 -25.44 25.68
CA VAL A 261 -29.59 -25.34 24.26
C VAL A 261 -28.62 -26.45 23.90
N ALA A 262 -28.90 -27.19 22.84
CA ALA A 262 -27.92 -28.04 22.20
C ALA A 262 -27.13 -27.22 21.17
N LEU A 263 -25.83 -27.17 21.34
CA LEU A 263 -24.88 -26.54 20.43
C LEU A 263 -24.30 -27.60 19.52
N PHE A 264 -24.41 -27.40 18.23
CA PHE A 264 -23.72 -28.26 17.25
C PHE A 264 -22.67 -27.47 16.54
N PHE A 265 -21.43 -27.88 16.67
CA PHE A 265 -20.27 -27.27 16.02
C PHE A 265 -19.97 -28.01 14.72
N ILE A 266 -19.93 -27.27 13.65
CA ILE A 266 -19.89 -27.83 12.29
C ILE A 266 -18.76 -27.13 11.53
N ALA A 267 -17.85 -27.92 10.96
CA ALA A 267 -16.94 -27.42 9.95
C ALA A 267 -17.74 -27.18 8.67
N SER A 268 -17.74 -25.94 8.22
CA SER A 268 -18.49 -25.46 7.07
C SER A 268 -17.59 -24.66 6.14
N HIS A 269 -18.07 -24.35 4.95
CA HIS A 269 -17.35 -23.48 4.02
C HIS A 269 -17.88 -22.05 4.11
N THR A 270 -17.01 -21.06 3.82
CA THR A 270 -17.44 -19.65 3.75
C THR A 270 -18.37 -19.39 2.58
N LYS A 271 -18.34 -20.24 1.56
CA LYS A 271 -19.03 -20.09 0.26
C LYS A 271 -18.65 -18.78 -0.46
N GLN A 272 -17.50 -18.22 -0.11
CA GLN A 272 -16.99 -17.07 -0.82
C GLN A 272 -16.39 -17.50 -2.15
N GLU A 273 -16.82 -16.84 -3.21
CA GLU A 273 -16.19 -16.92 -4.52
C GLU A 273 -15.15 -15.83 -4.69
N VAL A 274 -14.20 -16.06 -5.59
CA VAL A 274 -13.22 -15.05 -5.98
C VAL A 274 -13.91 -13.81 -6.52
N LYS A 275 -13.48 -12.63 -6.11
CA LYS A 275 -14.05 -11.36 -6.57
C LYS A 275 -13.55 -11.06 -7.97
N ARG A 276 -14.46 -10.57 -8.83
CA ARG A 276 -14.11 -10.01 -10.14
C ARG A 276 -13.29 -10.91 -11.08
N PRO A 277 -13.47 -12.22 -11.11
CA PRO A 277 -12.65 -13.11 -11.93
C PRO A 277 -12.92 -12.93 -13.42
N ALA A 278 -11.91 -13.20 -14.24
CA ALA A 278 -12.05 -13.37 -15.69
C ALA A 278 -12.83 -14.66 -16.02
N VAL A 279 -13.22 -14.82 -17.27
CA VAL A 279 -13.93 -16.02 -17.74
C VAL A 279 -13.09 -17.26 -17.53
N GLY A 280 -13.67 -18.29 -16.93
CA GLY A 280 -12.99 -19.57 -16.62
C GLY A 280 -12.10 -19.53 -15.37
N ALA A 281 -12.10 -18.42 -14.63
CA ALA A 281 -11.44 -18.29 -13.33
C ALA A 281 -12.44 -18.27 -12.16
N GLU A 282 -13.74 -18.36 -12.45
CA GLU A 282 -14.78 -18.37 -11.43
C GLU A 282 -14.67 -19.58 -10.52
N GLY A 283 -14.88 -19.38 -9.23
CA GLY A 283 -14.88 -20.48 -8.27
C GLY A 283 -14.56 -20.00 -6.85
N TRP A 284 -14.35 -20.98 -5.98
CA TRP A 284 -14.19 -20.72 -4.55
C TRP A 284 -12.85 -20.05 -4.22
N VAL A 285 -12.90 -19.18 -3.22
CA VAL A 285 -11.68 -18.72 -2.55
C VAL A 285 -11.04 -19.90 -1.84
N LEU A 286 -9.71 -20.07 -2.01
CA LEU A 286 -8.96 -21.19 -1.44
C LEU A 286 -8.83 -21.08 0.10
N ASP A 287 -8.64 -22.21 0.77
CA ASP A 287 -8.29 -22.25 2.18
C ASP A 287 -6.81 -21.89 2.37
N HIS A 288 -6.56 -20.63 2.76
CA HIS A 288 -5.22 -20.08 2.99
C HIS A 288 -4.53 -20.69 4.24
N PHE A 289 -5.25 -21.40 5.12
CA PHE A 289 -4.68 -22.15 6.22
C PHE A 289 -4.19 -23.54 5.81
N SER A 290 -4.59 -24.02 4.63
CA SER A 290 -4.26 -25.35 4.15
C SER A 290 -3.02 -25.35 3.26
N HIS A 291 -1.93 -25.95 3.74
CA HIS A 291 -0.72 -26.14 2.94
C HIS A 291 -1.01 -26.82 1.58
N GLN A 292 -1.91 -27.82 1.57
CA GLN A 292 -2.23 -28.56 0.35
C GLN A 292 -3.03 -27.69 -0.64
N ALA A 293 -4.00 -26.91 -0.17
CA ALA A 293 -4.79 -26.03 -1.04
C ALA A 293 -3.89 -24.98 -1.71
N VAL A 294 -2.97 -24.39 -0.94
CA VAL A 294 -1.99 -23.43 -1.46
C VAL A 294 -1.04 -24.12 -2.47
N ALA A 295 -0.52 -25.32 -2.17
CA ALA A 295 0.34 -26.06 -3.08
C ALA A 295 -0.37 -26.35 -4.41
N ASN A 296 -1.61 -26.80 -4.37
CA ASN A 296 -2.40 -27.10 -5.57
C ASN A 296 -2.69 -25.82 -6.39
N HIS A 297 -2.93 -24.69 -5.74
CA HIS A 297 -3.08 -23.41 -6.43
C HIS A 297 -1.77 -22.99 -7.15
N LEU A 298 -0.64 -23.09 -6.47
CA LEU A 298 0.66 -22.81 -7.06
C LEU A 298 0.97 -23.71 -8.26
N GLU A 299 0.63 -25.02 -8.17
CA GLU A 299 0.80 -25.97 -9.27
C GLU A 299 -0.12 -25.66 -10.45
N LYS A 300 -1.42 -25.43 -10.21
CA LYS A 300 -2.42 -25.29 -11.27
C LYS A 300 -2.53 -23.90 -11.86
N VAL A 301 -2.20 -22.87 -11.12
CA VAL A 301 -2.28 -21.46 -11.52
C VAL A 301 -0.90 -20.81 -11.60
N GLY A 302 -0.08 -20.96 -10.58
CA GLY A 302 1.25 -20.36 -10.51
C GLY A 302 2.20 -20.87 -11.60
N GLU A 303 2.33 -22.19 -11.74
CA GLU A 303 3.23 -22.79 -12.72
C GLU A 303 2.92 -22.38 -14.18
N PRO A 304 1.65 -22.43 -14.68
CA PRO A 304 1.35 -21.98 -16.03
C PRO A 304 1.67 -20.52 -16.26
N LEU A 305 1.33 -19.63 -15.29
CA LEU A 305 1.58 -18.20 -15.40
C LEU A 305 3.08 -17.88 -15.45
N VAL A 306 3.87 -18.41 -14.50
CA VAL A 306 5.32 -18.16 -14.50
C VAL A 306 6.00 -18.79 -15.72
N LYS A 307 5.54 -19.97 -16.18
CA LYS A 307 6.03 -20.60 -17.40
C LYS A 307 5.78 -19.76 -18.65
N ALA A 308 4.69 -19.00 -18.71
CA ALA A 308 4.43 -18.09 -19.82
C ALA A 308 5.49 -16.99 -19.96
N PHE A 309 6.20 -16.66 -18.88
CA PHE A 309 7.35 -15.72 -18.92
C PHE A 309 8.62 -16.35 -19.52
N GLY A 310 8.62 -17.66 -19.82
CA GLY A 310 9.76 -18.37 -20.45
C GLY A 310 11.01 -18.40 -19.57
N ALA A 311 12.19 -18.23 -20.16
CA ALA A 311 13.46 -18.34 -19.45
C ALA A 311 13.75 -17.21 -18.45
N THR A 312 13.00 -16.11 -18.48
CA THR A 312 13.16 -14.98 -17.56
C THR A 312 11.85 -14.80 -16.81
N PRO A 313 11.76 -15.24 -15.55
CA PRO A 313 10.56 -15.11 -14.74
C PRO A 313 10.18 -13.64 -14.53
N PRO A 314 8.94 -13.33 -14.08
CA PRO A 314 8.58 -11.98 -13.65
C PRO A 314 9.50 -11.52 -12.52
N TYR A 315 9.70 -10.22 -12.36
CA TYR A 315 10.46 -9.71 -11.20
C TYR A 315 9.72 -10.01 -9.90
N ALA A 316 8.41 -9.86 -9.89
CA ALA A 316 7.56 -10.25 -8.79
C ALA A 316 6.27 -10.92 -9.26
N ILE A 317 5.78 -11.84 -8.44
CA ILE A 317 4.40 -12.30 -8.42
C ILE A 317 3.65 -11.51 -7.34
N PHE A 318 2.36 -11.31 -7.51
CA PHE A 318 1.56 -10.48 -6.62
C PHE A 318 0.39 -11.25 -6.01
N SER A 319 0.13 -10.97 -4.71
CA SER A 319 -1.12 -11.27 -4.03
C SER A 319 -1.71 -10.02 -3.44
N ASP A 320 -2.94 -9.75 -3.79
CA ASP A 320 -3.77 -8.68 -3.26
C ASP A 320 -4.09 -8.88 -1.78
N SER A 321 -4.82 -7.93 -1.16
CA SER A 321 -5.25 -7.98 0.24
C SER A 321 -5.99 -9.27 0.57
N LEU A 322 -5.74 -9.76 1.78
CA LEU A 322 -6.40 -10.94 2.30
C LEU A 322 -7.84 -10.59 2.66
N GLU A 323 -8.76 -10.93 1.78
CA GLU A 323 -10.19 -10.65 1.95
C GLU A 323 -11.02 -11.93 1.97
N VAL A 324 -10.54 -12.92 2.74
CA VAL A 324 -11.21 -14.22 2.91
C VAL A 324 -12.16 -14.12 4.11
N TYR A 325 -13.31 -13.52 3.86
CA TYR A 325 -14.23 -13.16 4.90
C TYR A 325 -14.79 -14.38 5.63
N SER A 326 -14.83 -14.29 6.97
CA SER A 326 -15.31 -15.34 7.87
C SER A 326 -14.49 -16.64 7.81
N ALA A 327 -13.33 -16.68 7.17
CA ALA A 327 -12.43 -17.84 7.21
C ALA A 327 -11.78 -17.92 8.58
N ASP A 328 -12.18 -18.92 9.38
CA ASP A 328 -11.75 -19.07 10.77
C ASP A 328 -11.54 -20.53 11.18
N TRP A 329 -11.58 -21.43 10.22
CA TRP A 329 -11.45 -22.86 10.38
C TRP A 329 -10.69 -23.51 9.22
N THR A 330 -10.06 -24.64 9.50
CA THR A 330 -9.54 -25.58 8.51
C THR A 330 -9.59 -26.98 9.09
N PRO A 331 -9.70 -28.05 8.29
CA PRO A 331 -9.80 -29.43 8.82
C PRO A 331 -8.64 -29.85 9.73
N THR A 332 -7.46 -29.28 9.55
CA THR A 332 -6.29 -29.60 10.38
C THR A 332 -6.18 -28.75 11.67
N LEU A 333 -7.04 -27.76 11.84
CA LEU A 333 -6.97 -26.80 12.95
C LEU A 333 -6.95 -27.47 14.34
N PRO A 334 -7.81 -28.47 14.68
CA PRO A 334 -7.78 -29.06 16.02
C PRO A 334 -6.42 -29.71 16.34
N ALA A 335 -5.82 -30.42 15.39
CA ALA A 335 -4.53 -31.07 15.55
C ALA A 335 -3.39 -30.04 15.67
N GLU A 336 -3.39 -29.00 14.84
CA GLU A 336 -2.39 -27.93 14.89
C GLU A 336 -2.54 -27.08 16.15
N PHE A 337 -3.75 -26.83 16.63
CA PHE A 337 -4.00 -26.16 17.90
C PHE A 337 -3.45 -26.96 19.08
N LEU A 338 -3.77 -28.27 19.18
CA LEU A 338 -3.24 -29.14 20.22
C LEU A 338 -1.70 -29.15 20.22
N LYS A 339 -1.09 -29.27 19.04
CA LYS A 339 0.37 -29.26 18.88
C LYS A 339 1.01 -27.95 19.37
N ARG A 340 0.38 -26.82 19.08
CA ARG A 340 0.93 -25.47 19.35
C ARG A 340 0.58 -24.94 20.73
N ARG A 341 -0.63 -25.22 21.24
CA ARG A 341 -1.14 -24.70 22.52
C ARG A 341 -1.03 -25.70 23.64
N GLY A 342 -0.90 -26.99 23.35
CA GLY A 342 -0.72 -28.05 24.34
C GLY A 342 -2.01 -28.56 24.99
N TYR A 343 -3.19 -28.13 24.49
CA TYR A 343 -4.50 -28.60 24.94
C TYR A 343 -5.46 -28.72 23.75
N ASP A 344 -6.52 -29.51 23.90
CA ASP A 344 -7.50 -29.76 22.85
C ASP A 344 -8.49 -28.58 22.74
N LEU A 345 -8.71 -28.05 21.54
CA LEU A 345 -9.67 -26.98 21.26
C LEU A 345 -11.11 -27.42 21.39
N ILE A 346 -11.40 -28.70 21.06
CA ILE A 346 -12.77 -29.18 20.89
C ILE A 346 -13.63 -28.99 22.15
N PRO A 347 -13.17 -29.36 23.36
CA PRO A 347 -13.94 -29.13 24.59
C PRO A 347 -14.20 -27.66 24.91
N HIS A 348 -13.45 -26.74 24.31
CA HIS A 348 -13.49 -25.29 24.53
C HIS A 348 -14.28 -24.52 23.46
N LEU A 349 -14.93 -25.20 22.52
CA LEU A 349 -15.76 -24.55 21.50
C LEU A 349 -16.92 -23.73 22.08
N PRO A 350 -17.59 -24.16 23.18
CA PRO A 350 -18.59 -23.33 23.84
C PRO A 350 -18.03 -21.98 24.33
N GLU A 351 -16.85 -21.96 24.97
CA GLU A 351 -16.19 -20.73 25.40
C GLU A 351 -15.78 -19.86 24.21
N LEU A 352 -15.21 -20.47 23.17
CA LEU A 352 -14.82 -19.77 21.94
C LEU A 352 -16.01 -19.00 21.34
N VAL A 353 -17.17 -19.64 21.26
CA VAL A 353 -18.36 -19.03 20.65
C VAL A 353 -19.02 -18.02 21.59
N SER A 354 -19.12 -18.32 22.89
CA SER A 354 -19.81 -17.44 23.84
C SER A 354 -19.13 -16.08 24.00
N GLY A 355 -17.83 -16.04 24.17
CA GLY A 355 -17.10 -14.81 24.50
C GLY A 355 -17.46 -14.26 25.90
N GLY A 356 -16.93 -13.08 26.21
CA GLY A 356 -17.35 -12.29 27.38
C GLY A 356 -16.87 -12.81 28.74
N SER A 357 -15.98 -13.79 28.79
CA SER A 357 -15.35 -14.26 30.02
C SER A 357 -13.83 -14.37 29.84
N PRO A 358 -13.04 -14.28 30.92
CA PRO A 358 -11.59 -14.47 30.83
C PRO A 358 -11.18 -15.81 30.21
N ALA A 359 -11.92 -16.88 30.46
CA ALA A 359 -11.69 -18.20 29.83
C ALA A 359 -11.91 -18.15 28.31
N ALA A 360 -13.01 -17.55 27.88
CA ALA A 360 -13.30 -17.36 26.47
C ALA A 360 -12.23 -16.50 25.77
N GLU A 361 -11.77 -15.42 26.41
CA GLU A 361 -10.72 -14.55 25.85
C GLU A 361 -9.38 -15.30 25.72
N THR A 362 -9.04 -16.19 26.65
CA THR A 362 -7.85 -17.04 26.56
C THR A 362 -7.94 -18.01 25.39
N VAL A 363 -9.09 -18.71 25.23
CA VAL A 363 -9.28 -19.64 24.11
C VAL A 363 -9.26 -18.90 22.77
N ARG A 364 -9.89 -17.72 22.70
CA ARG A 364 -9.90 -16.86 21.50
C ARG A 364 -8.51 -16.37 21.15
N HIS A 365 -7.70 -15.96 22.15
CA HIS A 365 -6.30 -15.59 21.95
C HIS A 365 -5.51 -16.74 21.31
N ASP A 366 -5.58 -17.92 21.91
CA ASP A 366 -4.82 -19.09 21.45
C ASP A 366 -5.28 -19.57 20.06
N TRP A 367 -6.58 -19.51 19.81
CA TRP A 367 -7.15 -19.78 18.49
C TRP A 367 -6.69 -18.77 17.46
N GLY A 368 -6.82 -17.45 17.73
CA GLY A 368 -6.39 -16.38 16.84
C GLY A 368 -4.90 -16.46 16.52
N LYS A 369 -4.05 -16.69 17.53
CA LYS A 369 -2.61 -16.90 17.36
C LYS A 369 -2.31 -18.13 16.50
N THR A 370 -3.07 -19.24 16.69
CA THR A 370 -2.91 -20.44 15.87
C THR A 370 -3.26 -20.18 14.40
N LEU A 371 -4.34 -19.43 14.12
CA LEU A 371 -4.71 -19.03 12.77
C LEU A 371 -3.62 -18.16 12.12
N THR A 372 -3.06 -17.21 12.85
CA THR A 372 -1.92 -16.38 12.36
C THR A 372 -0.70 -17.25 12.03
N GLU A 373 -0.34 -18.19 12.90
CA GLU A 373 0.80 -19.10 12.66
C GLU A 373 0.56 -20.02 11.45
N LEU A 374 -0.69 -20.46 11.22
CA LEU A 374 -1.03 -21.30 10.07
C LEU A 374 -0.95 -20.52 8.75
N ILE A 375 -1.45 -19.30 8.70
CA ILE A 375 -1.34 -18.50 7.46
C ILE A 375 0.11 -18.08 7.19
N ASP A 376 0.89 -17.80 8.22
CA ASP A 376 2.32 -17.53 8.11
C ASP A 376 3.07 -18.68 7.46
N GLU A 377 2.83 -19.91 7.91
CA GLU A 377 3.53 -21.11 7.44
C GLU A 377 2.98 -21.62 6.11
N ASN A 378 1.65 -21.75 5.99
CA ASN A 378 1.00 -22.47 4.90
C ASN A 378 0.68 -21.59 3.68
N TYR A 379 0.67 -20.26 3.85
CA TYR A 379 0.45 -19.34 2.77
C TYR A 379 1.66 -18.42 2.53
N LEU A 380 1.96 -17.49 3.44
CA LEU A 380 2.97 -16.47 3.18
C LEU A 380 4.35 -17.06 2.91
N LYS A 381 4.82 -17.93 3.81
CA LYS A 381 6.11 -18.57 3.66
C LYS A 381 6.15 -19.52 2.47
N GLN A 382 5.11 -20.33 2.27
CA GLN A 382 5.04 -21.31 1.19
C GLN A 382 5.05 -20.62 -0.17
N VAL A 383 4.25 -19.57 -0.39
CA VAL A 383 4.22 -18.80 -1.65
C VAL A 383 5.55 -18.11 -1.88
N ASN A 384 6.14 -17.51 -0.83
CA ASN A 384 7.44 -16.84 -0.95
C ASN A 384 8.57 -17.80 -1.29
N ASP A 385 8.64 -18.97 -0.63
CA ASP A 385 9.64 -20.00 -0.92
C ASP A 385 9.50 -20.54 -2.35
N TRP A 386 8.25 -20.76 -2.78
CA TRP A 386 7.97 -21.16 -4.17
C TRP A 386 8.41 -20.08 -5.15
N ALA A 387 8.11 -18.80 -4.89
CA ALA A 387 8.53 -17.69 -5.75
C ALA A 387 10.05 -17.62 -5.88
N LEU A 388 10.77 -17.70 -4.76
CA LEU A 388 12.23 -17.68 -4.76
C LEU A 388 12.83 -18.89 -5.52
N ALA A 389 12.23 -20.07 -5.40
CA ALA A 389 12.65 -21.25 -6.14
C ALA A 389 12.46 -21.07 -7.66
N HIS A 390 11.49 -20.26 -8.10
CA HIS A 390 11.24 -19.91 -9.50
C HIS A 390 12.00 -18.65 -9.96
N GLY A 391 12.91 -18.10 -9.14
CA GLY A 391 13.70 -16.93 -9.49
C GLY A 391 12.91 -15.62 -9.54
N THR A 392 11.76 -15.56 -8.88
CA THR A 392 10.91 -14.38 -8.73
C THR A 392 10.77 -13.99 -7.26
N LYS A 393 10.11 -12.87 -6.98
CA LYS A 393 9.84 -12.39 -5.62
C LYS A 393 8.36 -12.42 -5.35
N PHE A 394 7.98 -12.66 -4.11
CA PHE A 394 6.60 -12.53 -3.68
C PHE A 394 6.35 -11.12 -3.14
N ARG A 395 5.48 -10.36 -3.84
CA ARG A 395 4.93 -9.10 -3.40
C ARG A 395 3.53 -9.34 -2.88
N SER A 396 3.26 -8.89 -1.65
CA SER A 396 2.00 -9.20 -0.99
C SER A 396 1.48 -8.03 -0.16
N GLN A 397 0.18 -7.84 -0.25
CA GLN A 397 -0.59 -7.03 0.66
C GLN A 397 -0.96 -7.90 1.89
N THR A 398 -0.02 -8.01 2.83
CA THR A 398 -0.13 -8.91 3.99
C THR A 398 -0.93 -8.22 5.11
N TYR A 399 -2.23 -8.05 4.88
CA TYR A 399 -3.22 -7.50 5.83
C TYR A 399 -4.63 -7.95 5.44
N GLY A 400 -5.59 -7.82 6.36
CA GLY A 400 -7.00 -8.13 6.13
C GLY A 400 -7.51 -9.31 6.94
N ASP A 401 -8.28 -10.18 6.29
CA ASP A 401 -8.83 -11.44 6.80
C ASP A 401 -8.27 -12.60 5.97
N PRO A 402 -7.80 -13.66 6.56
CA PRO A 402 -7.68 -13.97 7.98
C PRO A 402 -6.50 -13.29 8.67
N ALA A 403 -6.34 -13.57 9.95
CA ALA A 403 -5.43 -12.93 10.86
C ALA A 403 -3.94 -13.05 10.48
N VAL A 404 -3.33 -11.96 10.10
CA VAL A 404 -1.87 -11.80 9.96
C VAL A 404 -1.37 -10.76 10.96
N SER A 405 -0.15 -10.92 11.48
CA SER A 405 0.50 -9.96 12.38
C SER A 405 1.43 -9.01 11.61
N LEU A 406 1.92 -7.95 12.27
CA LEU A 406 2.96 -7.11 11.68
C LEU A 406 4.19 -7.93 11.29
N SER A 407 4.61 -8.82 12.18
CA SER A 407 5.76 -9.70 11.96
C SER A 407 5.55 -10.74 10.86
N SER A 408 4.31 -11.01 10.42
CA SER A 408 4.03 -11.85 9.25
C SER A 408 4.63 -11.29 7.97
N GLN A 409 4.73 -9.95 7.84
CA GLN A 409 5.34 -9.27 6.70
C GLN A 409 6.80 -9.68 6.42
N ARG A 410 7.53 -10.17 7.43
CA ARG A 410 8.91 -10.66 7.25
C ARG A 410 9.02 -11.90 6.36
N LEU A 411 7.91 -12.58 6.11
CA LEU A 411 7.83 -13.81 5.32
C LEU A 411 7.65 -13.55 3.83
N VAL A 412 7.47 -12.31 3.43
CA VAL A 412 7.30 -11.92 2.03
C VAL A 412 8.50 -11.10 1.55
N SER A 413 8.86 -11.26 0.27
CA SER A 413 10.03 -10.56 -0.30
C SER A 413 9.81 -9.06 -0.47
N LEU A 414 8.58 -8.65 -0.79
CA LEU A 414 8.21 -7.27 -1.09
C LEU A 414 6.87 -6.93 -0.41
N PRO A 415 6.91 -6.47 0.84
CA PRO A 415 5.70 -5.97 1.50
C PRO A 415 5.09 -4.80 0.74
N GLU A 416 3.77 -4.85 0.56
CA GLU A 416 2.97 -3.79 -0.01
C GLU A 416 1.87 -3.39 0.96
N GLY A 417 1.52 -2.12 0.97
CA GLY A 417 0.42 -1.59 1.74
C GLY A 417 -0.54 -0.79 0.87
N GLU A 418 -1.65 -0.39 1.47
CA GLU A 418 -2.69 0.44 0.86
C GLU A 418 -3.20 1.45 1.89
N GLY A 419 -3.82 2.52 1.41
CA GLY A 419 -4.50 3.52 2.23
C GLY A 419 -3.58 4.59 2.79
N PRO A 420 -3.84 5.86 2.43
CA PRO A 420 -2.97 6.99 2.73
C PRO A 420 -3.23 7.64 4.11
N ASN A 421 -3.90 6.94 5.05
CA ASN A 421 -4.15 7.49 6.38
C ASN A 421 -2.86 7.59 7.21
N TRP A 422 -2.17 8.72 7.11
CA TRP A 422 -0.90 8.93 7.79
C TRP A 422 -1.02 9.31 9.27
N ARG A 423 -2.19 9.81 9.71
CA ARG A 423 -2.42 10.25 11.09
C ARG A 423 -3.10 9.22 11.99
N GLY A 424 -3.37 8.04 11.49
CA GLY A 424 -3.96 6.93 12.23
C GLY A 424 -3.25 5.61 11.95
N PHE A 425 -3.84 4.52 12.44
CA PHE A 425 -3.45 3.19 11.97
C PHE A 425 -3.76 3.07 10.49
N SER A 426 -2.82 2.54 9.71
CA SER A 426 -3.02 2.21 8.30
C SER A 426 -2.21 0.99 7.90
N THR A 427 -2.73 0.23 6.95
CA THR A 427 -2.06 -0.92 6.34
C THR A 427 -0.80 -0.50 5.58
N MET A 428 -0.74 0.76 5.12
CA MET A 428 0.46 1.32 4.53
C MET A 428 1.59 1.46 5.56
N ARG A 429 1.32 2.06 6.75
CA ARG A 429 2.32 2.16 7.82
C ARG A 429 2.70 0.79 8.39
N TRP A 430 1.79 -0.17 8.35
CA TRP A 430 2.04 -1.57 8.67
C TRP A 430 3.15 -2.15 7.79
N ALA A 431 3.06 -1.99 6.46
CA ALA A 431 4.07 -2.48 5.51
C ALA A 431 5.41 -1.73 5.63
N THR A 432 5.40 -0.39 5.75
CA THR A 432 6.64 0.40 5.90
C THR A 432 7.36 0.08 7.19
N SER A 433 6.63 -0.02 8.31
CA SER A 433 7.21 -0.36 9.62
C SER A 433 7.87 -1.73 9.61
N ALA A 434 7.22 -2.74 9.01
CA ALA A 434 7.81 -4.07 8.88
C ALA A 434 9.11 -4.03 8.06
N ASN A 435 9.14 -3.30 6.95
CA ASN A 435 10.36 -3.14 6.16
C ASN A 435 11.50 -2.46 6.95
N HIS A 436 11.19 -1.43 7.73
CA HIS A 436 12.17 -0.76 8.58
C HIS A 436 12.71 -1.70 9.67
N LEU A 437 11.85 -2.50 10.30
CA LEU A 437 12.22 -3.47 11.34
C LEU A 437 13.09 -4.60 10.79
N PHE A 438 12.73 -5.18 9.64
CA PHE A 438 13.36 -6.37 9.10
C PHE A 438 14.46 -6.07 8.06
N GLY A 439 14.78 -4.79 7.82
CA GLY A 439 15.95 -4.36 7.05
C GLY A 439 15.74 -4.31 5.54
N ASN A 440 14.50 -4.33 5.06
CA ASN A 440 14.19 -4.06 3.67
C ASN A 440 14.09 -2.55 3.42
N ASN A 441 14.45 -2.10 2.22
CA ASN A 441 14.47 -0.66 1.91
C ASN A 441 13.43 -0.22 0.88
N VAL A 442 12.73 -1.15 0.23
CA VAL A 442 11.70 -0.82 -0.76
C VAL A 442 10.34 -1.29 -0.25
N THR A 443 9.44 -0.33 -0.03
CA THR A 443 8.05 -0.59 0.30
C THR A 443 7.18 -0.07 -0.83
N SER A 444 6.39 -0.96 -1.44
CA SER A 444 5.40 -0.58 -2.44
C SER A 444 4.07 -0.19 -1.81
N ALA A 445 3.33 0.63 -2.52
CA ALA A 445 1.96 0.97 -2.21
C ALA A 445 1.08 0.74 -3.43
N GLU A 446 -0.05 0.06 -3.24
CA GLU A 446 -1.21 0.29 -4.09
C GLU A 446 -1.70 1.70 -3.81
N ALA A 447 -1.61 2.55 -4.81
CA ALA A 447 -1.94 3.97 -4.67
C ALA A 447 -3.01 4.38 -5.67
N PHE A 448 -3.82 5.35 -5.25
CA PHE A 448 -4.90 5.95 -6.06
C PHE A 448 -6.14 5.07 -6.20
N THR A 449 -6.29 4.06 -5.35
CA THR A 449 -7.50 3.25 -5.25
C THR A 449 -8.64 4.11 -4.74
N SER A 450 -9.80 4.01 -5.38
CA SER A 450 -11.02 4.73 -4.99
C SER A 450 -10.89 6.26 -4.90
N LEU A 451 -10.03 6.87 -5.73
CA LEU A 451 -9.84 8.32 -5.75
C LEU A 451 -11.13 9.06 -6.07
N HIS A 452 -11.81 8.65 -7.12
CA HIS A 452 -13.07 9.24 -7.53
C HIS A 452 -14.04 8.18 -8.05
N VAL A 453 -15.32 8.52 -7.90
CA VAL A 453 -16.42 7.86 -8.55
C VAL A 453 -17.15 8.94 -9.36
N PRO A 454 -17.17 8.83 -10.68
CA PRO A 454 -16.60 7.78 -11.57
C PRO A 454 -15.08 7.90 -11.79
N VAL A 455 -14.44 6.79 -12.14
CA VAL A 455 -12.97 6.61 -12.16
C VAL A 455 -12.22 7.56 -13.09
N PHE A 456 -12.80 7.98 -14.20
CA PHE A 456 -12.18 8.95 -15.13
C PHE A 456 -12.16 10.40 -14.61
N ARG A 457 -12.69 10.65 -13.41
CA ARG A 457 -12.62 11.98 -12.76
C ARG A 457 -11.29 12.24 -12.07
N ALA A 458 -10.49 11.22 -11.81
CA ALA A 458 -9.20 11.37 -11.15
C ALA A 458 -8.27 12.30 -11.95
N THR A 459 -7.59 13.21 -11.24
CA THR A 459 -6.75 14.27 -11.82
C THR A 459 -5.29 14.11 -11.44
N PRO A 460 -4.36 14.77 -12.13
CA PRO A 460 -2.95 14.83 -11.73
C PRO A 460 -2.75 15.41 -10.32
N LEU A 461 -3.54 16.41 -9.91
CA LEU A 461 -3.50 16.96 -8.57
C LEU A 461 -3.91 15.93 -7.51
N ASP A 462 -4.91 15.11 -7.76
CA ASP A 462 -5.28 14.00 -6.89
C ASP A 462 -4.13 13.01 -6.72
N MET A 463 -3.47 12.64 -7.83
CA MET A 463 -2.32 11.74 -7.79
C MET A 463 -1.20 12.30 -6.91
N LYS A 464 -0.89 13.60 -7.04
CA LYS A 464 0.10 14.25 -6.19
C LYS A 464 -0.29 14.22 -4.72
N ALA A 465 -1.50 14.68 -4.39
CA ALA A 465 -1.98 14.77 -3.03
C ALA A 465 -1.92 13.41 -2.31
N VAL A 466 -2.30 12.33 -2.99
CA VAL A 466 -2.26 10.96 -2.45
C VAL A 466 -0.85 10.39 -2.40
N ALA A 467 -0.02 10.62 -3.43
CA ALA A 467 1.36 10.16 -3.43
C ALA A 467 2.16 10.76 -2.27
N ASP A 468 1.96 12.05 -1.97
CA ASP A 468 2.64 12.73 -0.86
C ASP A 468 2.29 12.12 0.49
N LEU A 469 1.03 11.71 0.71
CA LEU A 469 0.62 10.98 1.92
C LEU A 469 1.36 9.64 2.04
N HIS A 470 1.51 8.91 0.95
CA HIS A 470 2.29 7.67 0.93
C HIS A 470 3.77 7.91 1.24
N PHE A 471 4.39 8.95 0.66
CA PHE A 471 5.78 9.32 0.96
C PHE A 471 5.99 9.73 2.42
N ILE A 472 5.07 10.45 3.03
CA ILE A 472 5.09 10.79 4.47
C ILE A 472 5.09 9.51 5.33
N ILE A 473 4.32 8.49 4.95
CA ILE A 473 4.24 7.22 5.67
C ILE A 473 5.53 6.38 5.52
N GLY A 474 6.31 6.60 4.46
CA GLY A 474 7.58 5.89 4.22
C GLY A 474 7.58 5.02 2.96
N THR A 475 6.54 5.07 2.14
CA THR A 475 6.51 4.41 0.82
C THR A 475 7.57 4.98 -0.10
N ASN A 476 8.11 4.15 -0.97
CA ASN A 476 9.09 4.58 -1.98
C ASN A 476 9.01 3.78 -3.30
N GLN A 477 7.90 3.08 -3.51
CA GLN A 477 7.51 2.47 -4.78
C GLN A 477 6.00 2.61 -4.94
N ILE A 478 5.56 3.47 -5.85
CA ILE A 478 4.14 3.66 -6.16
C ILE A 478 3.72 2.67 -7.23
N ILE A 479 2.63 1.94 -6.98
CA ILE A 479 1.91 1.12 -7.96
C ILE A 479 0.57 1.81 -8.18
N CYS A 480 0.43 2.47 -9.31
CA CYS A 480 -0.81 3.19 -9.64
C CYS A 480 -1.95 2.20 -9.89
N HIS A 481 -3.07 2.40 -9.25
CA HIS A 481 -4.28 1.60 -9.39
C HIS A 481 -5.36 2.41 -10.15
N GLY A 482 -5.41 2.37 -11.55
CA GLY A 482 -4.39 1.71 -12.35
C GLY A 482 -4.51 2.08 -13.85
N TRP A 483 -4.06 1.18 -14.67
CA TRP A 483 -4.10 1.32 -16.14
C TRP A 483 -5.12 0.34 -16.72
N PRO A 484 -6.33 0.76 -17.08
CA PRO A 484 -7.28 -0.13 -17.75
C PRO A 484 -6.83 -0.38 -19.18
N TYR A 485 -6.59 -1.65 -19.55
CA TYR A 485 -6.48 -1.98 -20.97
C TYR A 485 -7.75 -1.53 -21.69
N SER A 486 -7.60 -0.87 -22.81
CA SER A 486 -8.73 -0.46 -23.63
C SER A 486 -8.53 -0.95 -25.07
N PRO A 487 -9.55 -1.60 -25.68
CA PRO A 487 -9.47 -1.99 -27.07
C PRO A 487 -9.17 -0.81 -27.99
N PRO A 488 -8.66 -1.06 -29.22
CA PRO A 488 -8.40 -0.01 -30.19
C PRO A 488 -9.59 0.93 -30.41
N ASP A 489 -9.30 2.16 -30.75
CA ASP A 489 -10.31 3.21 -30.97
C ASP A 489 -11.47 2.78 -31.87
N GLY A 490 -12.67 3.13 -31.47
CA GLY A 490 -13.93 2.81 -32.20
C GLY A 490 -14.50 1.42 -31.91
N GLN A 491 -13.80 0.55 -31.20
CA GLN A 491 -14.33 -0.77 -30.81
C GLN A 491 -15.24 -0.71 -29.58
N VAL A 492 -14.96 0.21 -28.67
CA VAL A 492 -15.75 0.45 -27.45
C VAL A 492 -16.12 1.92 -27.31
N PRO A 493 -17.21 2.26 -26.60
CA PRO A 493 -17.56 3.66 -26.34
C PRO A 493 -16.46 4.39 -25.57
N VAL A 494 -16.29 5.70 -25.87
CA VAL A 494 -15.47 6.61 -25.06
C VAL A 494 -16.09 6.69 -23.65
N PRO A 495 -15.30 6.70 -22.56
CA PRO A 495 -13.86 6.82 -22.51
C PRO A 495 -13.09 5.48 -22.49
N GLY A 496 -13.71 4.35 -22.78
CA GLY A 496 -13.08 3.04 -22.74
C GLY A 496 -13.43 2.23 -21.47
N TRP A 497 -12.66 1.18 -21.23
CA TRP A 497 -12.88 0.32 -20.09
C TRP A 497 -12.32 0.90 -18.77
N SER A 498 -12.86 0.46 -17.65
CA SER A 498 -12.36 0.84 -16.33
C SER A 498 -12.72 -0.19 -15.26
N LEU A 499 -11.94 -0.27 -14.21
CA LEU A 499 -12.34 -0.98 -13.00
C LEU A 499 -13.39 -0.13 -12.27
N TYR A 500 -14.26 -0.75 -11.49
CA TYR A 500 -15.31 -0.06 -10.71
C TYR A 500 -14.77 0.84 -9.59
N THR A 501 -13.49 0.72 -9.26
CA THR A 501 -12.77 1.53 -8.25
C THR A 501 -11.36 1.84 -8.75
N GLY A 502 -10.75 2.89 -8.25
CA GLY A 502 -9.43 3.35 -8.71
C GLY A 502 -9.50 4.54 -9.66
N GLY A 503 -8.41 4.84 -10.32
CA GLY A 503 -8.30 5.87 -11.36
C GLY A 503 -7.98 5.26 -12.71
N ALA A 504 -8.40 5.93 -13.81
CA ALA A 504 -7.96 5.60 -15.14
C ALA A 504 -6.80 6.52 -15.54
N PHE A 505 -5.58 5.96 -15.57
CA PHE A 505 -4.33 6.71 -15.78
C PHE A 505 -3.73 6.45 -17.17
N ASN A 506 -4.52 5.89 -18.07
CA ASN A 506 -4.17 5.67 -19.46
C ASN A 506 -4.51 6.89 -20.33
N ASP A 507 -4.14 6.84 -21.59
CA ASP A 507 -4.33 7.90 -22.59
C ASP A 507 -5.79 8.14 -23.04
N HIS A 508 -6.74 7.41 -22.47
CA HIS A 508 -8.16 7.68 -22.60
C HIS A 508 -8.65 8.84 -21.71
N ASN A 509 -7.82 9.31 -20.78
CA ASN A 509 -8.12 10.52 -20.03
C ASN A 509 -7.41 11.72 -20.66
N PRO A 510 -8.13 12.80 -21.07
CA PRO A 510 -7.54 13.90 -21.81
C PRO A 510 -6.32 14.57 -21.19
N TRP A 511 -6.21 14.62 -19.86
CA TRP A 511 -5.05 15.19 -19.17
C TRP A 511 -3.77 14.35 -19.26
N HIS A 512 -3.84 13.16 -19.84
CA HIS A 512 -2.73 12.22 -19.96
C HIS A 512 -1.40 12.83 -20.50
N PRO A 513 -1.38 13.82 -21.44
CA PRO A 513 -0.15 14.44 -21.90
C PRO A 513 0.77 15.01 -20.81
N VAL A 514 0.27 15.26 -19.58
CA VAL A 514 1.09 15.69 -18.44
C VAL A 514 1.63 14.52 -17.60
N MET A 515 1.25 13.28 -17.89
CA MET A 515 1.70 12.08 -17.15
C MET A 515 3.22 11.97 -17.03
N PRO A 516 4.04 12.33 -18.02
CA PRO A 516 5.50 12.34 -17.87
C PRO A 516 6.01 13.26 -16.75
N ALA A 517 5.34 14.39 -16.48
CA ALA A 517 5.69 15.29 -15.38
C ALA A 517 5.31 14.66 -14.03
N VAL A 518 4.10 14.09 -13.92
CA VAL A 518 3.63 13.37 -12.72
C VAL A 518 4.56 12.20 -12.39
N ALA A 519 4.88 11.36 -13.37
CA ALA A 519 5.76 10.22 -13.20
C ALA A 519 7.18 10.65 -12.77
N ARG A 520 7.69 11.77 -13.31
CA ARG A 520 8.99 12.32 -12.94
C ARG A 520 9.04 12.82 -11.51
N TYR A 521 7.99 13.51 -11.07
CA TYR A 521 7.82 13.90 -9.68
C TYR A 521 7.88 12.69 -8.75
N ILE A 522 7.04 11.67 -9.01
CA ILE A 522 6.97 10.43 -8.21
C ILE A 522 8.34 9.74 -8.22
N GLN A 523 9.01 9.65 -9.37
CA GLN A 523 10.31 9.01 -9.51
C GLN A 523 11.39 9.70 -8.65
N ARG A 524 11.42 11.03 -8.65
CA ARG A 524 12.39 11.80 -7.87
C ARG A 524 12.22 11.63 -6.37
N VAL A 525 10.99 11.73 -5.90
CA VAL A 525 10.70 11.52 -4.47
C VAL A 525 10.97 10.08 -4.07
N SER A 526 10.50 9.10 -4.84
CA SER A 526 10.77 7.67 -4.62
C SER A 526 12.27 7.37 -4.55
N PHE A 527 13.06 7.97 -5.43
CA PHE A 527 14.53 7.81 -5.42
C PHE A 527 15.14 8.27 -4.10
N LEU A 528 14.80 9.47 -3.64
CA LEU A 528 15.35 10.02 -2.39
C LEU A 528 14.86 9.24 -1.16
N MET A 529 13.60 8.81 -1.14
CA MET A 529 13.04 8.02 -0.03
C MET A 529 13.63 6.59 0.06
N ARG A 530 14.41 6.15 -0.93
CA ARG A 530 15.21 4.91 -0.89
C ARG A 530 16.62 5.11 -0.37
N GLN A 531 17.06 6.35 -0.16
CA GLN A 531 18.42 6.63 0.29
C GLN A 531 18.55 6.45 1.79
N GLY A 532 19.73 6.04 2.25
CA GLY A 532 20.06 5.92 3.67
C GLY A 532 19.11 5.01 4.45
N GLN A 533 18.91 5.35 5.71
CA GLN A 533 18.05 4.62 6.65
C GLN A 533 16.86 5.49 7.09
N PRO A 534 15.71 4.92 7.44
CA PRO A 534 14.64 5.67 8.08
C PRO A 534 15.12 6.22 9.42
N ALA A 535 14.70 7.44 9.76
CA ALA A 535 15.11 8.11 10.99
C ALA A 535 13.94 8.29 11.97
N ASN A 536 12.95 7.39 11.92
CA ASN A 536 11.80 7.42 12.82
C ASN A 536 12.27 7.26 14.28
N GLN A 537 11.79 8.14 15.16
CA GLN A 537 12.23 8.18 16.55
C GLN A 537 11.32 7.39 17.48
N VAL A 538 10.07 7.19 17.12
CA VAL A 538 9.05 6.57 17.96
C VAL A 538 8.60 5.25 17.36
N ALA A 539 8.61 4.19 18.16
CA ALA A 539 7.88 2.96 17.88
C ALA A 539 6.57 2.94 18.67
N VAL A 540 5.46 2.59 18.04
CA VAL A 540 4.18 2.31 18.70
C VAL A 540 3.97 0.81 18.73
N LEU A 541 3.86 0.25 19.94
CA LEU A 541 3.58 -1.18 20.11
C LEU A 541 2.17 -1.49 19.64
N LEU A 542 2.02 -2.54 18.86
CA LEU A 542 0.73 -3.05 18.44
C LEU A 542 0.22 -4.09 19.42
N PRO A 543 -0.97 -3.92 20.03
CA PRO A 543 -1.54 -4.88 20.98
C PRO A 543 -2.10 -6.13 20.28
N THR A 544 -1.25 -6.92 19.64
CA THR A 544 -1.65 -8.09 18.83
C THR A 544 -2.31 -9.16 19.68
N ASP A 545 -1.81 -9.38 20.93
CA ASP A 545 -2.39 -10.35 21.86
C ASP A 545 -3.81 -9.93 22.30
N ASP A 546 -4.09 -8.63 22.45
CA ASP A 546 -5.45 -8.14 22.71
C ASP A 546 -6.36 -8.27 21.48
N ALA A 547 -5.80 -8.11 20.28
CA ALA A 547 -6.55 -8.36 19.05
C ALA A 547 -6.99 -9.82 18.96
N TRP A 548 -6.09 -10.78 19.16
CA TRP A 548 -6.42 -12.20 19.16
C TRP A 548 -7.48 -12.56 20.22
N ALA A 549 -7.35 -12.02 21.44
CA ALA A 549 -8.34 -12.25 22.51
C ALA A 549 -9.73 -11.66 22.21
N SER A 550 -9.82 -10.65 21.34
CA SER A 550 -11.07 -10.02 20.92
C SER A 550 -11.74 -10.70 19.73
N PHE A 551 -11.10 -11.70 19.13
CA PHE A 551 -11.67 -12.42 17.99
C PHE A 551 -13.00 -13.11 18.34
N ALA A 552 -13.81 -13.36 17.31
CA ALA A 552 -15.04 -14.13 17.41
C ALA A 552 -15.20 -14.95 16.12
N PRO A 553 -15.96 -16.05 16.14
CA PRO A 553 -16.26 -16.80 14.92
C PRO A 553 -16.76 -15.89 13.79
N GLY A 554 -16.16 -16.03 12.61
CA GLY A 554 -16.41 -15.17 11.47
C GLY A 554 -15.75 -13.79 11.51
N ARG A 555 -14.95 -13.49 12.53
CA ARG A 555 -14.27 -12.19 12.71
C ARG A 555 -12.87 -12.36 13.30
N VAL A 556 -11.89 -12.61 12.43
CA VAL A 556 -10.51 -12.98 12.79
C VAL A 556 -9.50 -12.08 12.06
N THR A 557 -9.46 -10.79 12.40
CA THR A 557 -8.59 -9.83 11.74
C THR A 557 -7.81 -8.99 12.73
N VAL A 558 -6.48 -9.08 12.72
CA VAL A 558 -5.62 -8.24 13.57
C VAL A 558 -5.67 -6.79 13.09
N THR A 559 -5.49 -6.56 11.79
CA THR A 559 -5.49 -5.20 11.21
C THR A 559 -6.83 -4.49 11.41
N GLY A 560 -7.94 -5.21 11.36
CA GLY A 560 -9.27 -4.66 11.62
C GLY A 560 -9.48 -4.23 13.08
N GLU A 561 -8.80 -4.86 14.05
CA GLU A 561 -8.87 -4.48 15.47
C GLU A 561 -7.93 -3.31 15.81
N MET A 562 -6.86 -3.09 15.05
CA MET A 562 -5.87 -2.06 15.35
C MET A 562 -6.45 -0.64 15.32
N GLY A 563 -7.44 -0.35 14.49
CA GLY A 563 -8.12 0.95 14.48
C GLY A 563 -8.76 1.32 15.83
N ARG A 564 -9.16 0.31 16.61
CA ARG A 564 -9.72 0.46 17.97
C ARG A 564 -8.62 0.43 19.04
N LEU A 565 -7.62 -0.43 18.86
CA LEU A 565 -6.56 -0.67 19.85
C LEU A 565 -5.47 0.41 19.81
N VAL A 566 -5.25 1.05 18.64
CA VAL A 566 -4.34 2.18 18.48
C VAL A 566 -5.16 3.43 18.18
N PRO A 567 -5.58 4.20 19.19
CA PRO A 567 -6.46 5.35 18.97
C PRO A 567 -5.83 6.40 18.03
N PRO A 568 -6.61 7.00 17.11
CA PRO A 568 -6.10 8.07 16.23
C PRO A 568 -5.50 9.25 16.98
N GLN A 569 -6.03 9.58 18.18
CA GLN A 569 -5.53 10.65 19.03
C GLN A 569 -4.08 10.42 19.48
N LEU A 570 -3.70 9.16 19.76
CA LEU A 570 -2.33 8.79 20.13
C LEU A 570 -1.37 9.07 18.96
N MET A 571 -1.72 8.61 17.75
CA MET A 571 -0.93 8.86 16.54
C MET A 571 -0.84 10.35 16.24
N SER A 572 -1.96 11.08 16.32
CA SER A 572 -2.00 12.51 16.08
C SER A 572 -1.14 13.31 17.07
N ALA A 573 -1.13 12.93 18.36
CA ALA A 573 -0.30 13.57 19.37
C ALA A 573 1.21 13.42 19.06
N ILE A 574 1.66 12.23 18.69
CA ILE A 574 3.06 11.96 18.34
C ILE A 574 3.47 12.77 17.10
N LEU A 575 2.67 12.72 16.05
CA LEU A 575 2.97 13.37 14.77
C LEU A 575 2.93 14.91 14.89
N SER A 576 1.95 15.47 15.62
CA SER A 576 1.88 16.93 15.84
C SER A 576 3.01 17.45 16.74
N ALA A 577 3.57 16.61 17.61
CA ALA A 577 4.74 16.94 18.40
C ALA A 577 6.05 16.95 17.58
N GLY A 578 6.01 16.49 16.32
CA GLY A 578 7.15 16.51 15.40
C GLY A 578 7.99 15.24 15.38
N TYR A 579 7.41 14.11 15.77
CA TYR A 579 8.03 12.79 15.66
C TYR A 579 7.40 11.98 14.55
N ASN A 580 8.19 11.19 13.81
CA ASN A 580 7.65 10.18 12.92
C ASN A 580 7.65 8.80 13.59
N VAL A 581 6.79 7.89 13.10
CA VAL A 581 6.39 6.68 13.80
C VAL A 581 6.58 5.45 12.93
N ASP A 582 7.08 4.38 13.55
CA ASP A 582 6.91 3.00 13.07
C ASP A 582 6.07 2.19 14.07
N PHE A 583 5.42 1.14 13.58
CA PHE A 583 4.78 0.13 14.41
C PHE A 583 5.76 -0.99 14.76
N ILE A 584 5.58 -1.60 15.93
CA ILE A 584 6.32 -2.78 16.37
C ILE A 584 5.35 -3.70 17.10
N ASP A 585 5.45 -5.02 16.91
CA ASP A 585 4.66 -6.00 17.67
C ASP A 585 5.53 -6.82 18.65
N ALA A 586 4.90 -7.63 19.49
CA ALA A 586 5.58 -8.43 20.49
C ALA A 586 6.61 -9.41 19.88
N ASP A 587 6.30 -10.01 18.72
CA ASP A 587 7.23 -10.92 18.03
C ASP A 587 8.49 -10.17 17.55
N ALA A 588 8.32 -8.97 16.99
CA ALA A 588 9.45 -8.13 16.58
C ALA A 588 10.29 -7.68 17.80
N VAL A 589 9.67 -7.27 18.91
CA VAL A 589 10.39 -6.97 20.14
C VAL A 589 11.18 -8.20 20.63
N ASN A 590 10.57 -9.38 20.57
CA ASN A 590 11.21 -10.61 21.01
C ASN A 590 12.38 -11.05 20.10
N ARG A 591 12.31 -10.77 18.81
CA ARG A 591 13.37 -11.13 17.83
C ARG A 591 14.50 -10.11 17.77
N LEU A 592 14.15 -8.82 17.77
CA LEU A 592 15.06 -7.73 17.38
C LEU A 592 15.42 -6.81 18.56
N GLY A 593 14.65 -6.82 19.65
CA GLY A 593 14.65 -5.77 20.66
C GLY A 593 14.00 -4.48 20.14
N VAL A 594 13.94 -3.46 20.97
CA VAL A 594 13.49 -2.11 20.59
C VAL A 594 14.69 -1.30 20.14
N ARG A 595 14.68 -0.82 18.89
CA ARG A 595 15.80 -0.09 18.26
C ARG A 595 15.52 1.42 18.12
N TYR A 596 14.37 1.87 18.59
CA TYR A 596 13.94 3.27 18.54
C TYR A 596 14.31 3.98 19.83
N PRO A 597 14.55 5.29 19.83
CA PRO A 597 14.75 6.06 21.07
C PRO A 597 13.58 5.98 22.04
N ILE A 598 12.34 5.93 21.50
CA ILE A 598 11.11 5.99 22.28
C ILE A 598 10.20 4.82 21.89
N LEU A 599 9.66 4.13 22.88
CA LEU A 599 8.60 3.14 22.73
C LEU A 599 7.32 3.65 23.40
N VAL A 600 6.25 3.79 22.62
CA VAL A 600 4.91 4.10 23.12
C VAL A 600 4.08 2.83 23.13
N VAL A 601 3.54 2.49 24.31
CA VAL A 601 2.63 1.37 24.54
C VAL A 601 1.21 1.94 24.59
N PRO A 602 0.36 1.72 23.57
CA PRO A 602 -1.04 2.14 23.62
C PRO A 602 -1.82 1.36 24.69
N PRO A 603 -3.12 1.63 24.89
CA PRO A 603 -3.93 0.87 25.85
C PRO A 603 -3.82 -0.63 25.61
N THR A 604 -3.11 -1.35 26.48
CA THR A 604 -2.77 -2.77 26.34
C THR A 604 -3.10 -3.52 27.59
N ASP A 605 -3.83 -4.62 27.49
CA ASP A 605 -4.17 -5.48 28.64
C ASP A 605 -3.29 -6.74 28.66
N ARG A 606 -3.01 -7.32 27.47
CA ARG A 606 -2.25 -8.58 27.30
C ARG A 606 -0.91 -8.34 26.64
N MET A 607 0.11 -8.95 27.25
CA MET A 607 1.45 -8.96 26.68
C MET A 607 2.21 -10.20 27.20
N PRO A 608 2.95 -10.93 26.35
CA PRO A 608 3.82 -11.99 26.81
C PRO A 608 4.86 -11.44 27.79
N VAL A 609 5.06 -12.12 28.89
CA VAL A 609 6.01 -11.68 29.96
C VAL A 609 7.43 -11.51 29.41
N GLU A 610 7.84 -12.33 28.47
CA GLU A 610 9.15 -12.22 27.81
C GLU A 610 9.29 -10.87 27.07
N THR A 611 8.23 -10.43 26.37
CA THR A 611 8.20 -9.12 25.72
C THR A 611 8.37 -7.99 26.74
N LEU A 612 7.64 -8.07 27.86
CA LEU A 612 7.73 -7.05 28.92
C LEU A 612 9.11 -7.02 29.60
N ARG A 613 9.77 -8.19 29.80
CA ARG A 613 11.17 -8.27 30.27
C ARG A 613 12.13 -7.58 29.29
N LYS A 614 11.96 -7.75 27.98
CA LYS A 614 12.77 -7.07 26.96
C LYS A 614 12.55 -5.57 26.94
N ILE A 615 11.31 -5.13 27.12
CA ILE A 615 10.98 -3.71 27.26
C ILE A 615 11.63 -3.15 28.55
N GLN A 616 11.63 -3.90 29.66
CA GLN A 616 12.33 -3.50 30.88
C GLN A 616 13.84 -3.38 30.67
N ALA A 617 14.45 -4.34 30.00
CA ALA A 617 15.87 -4.30 29.67
C ALA A 617 16.21 -3.09 28.78
N TYR A 618 15.37 -2.79 27.80
CA TYR A 618 15.49 -1.61 26.94
C TYR A 618 15.39 -0.32 27.77
N ALA A 619 14.41 -0.18 28.66
CA ALA A 619 14.28 0.97 29.57
C ALA A 619 15.50 1.11 30.49
N SER A 620 16.01 -0.02 31.04
CA SER A 620 17.20 -0.04 31.90
C SER A 620 18.47 0.36 31.15
N ALA A 621 18.53 0.18 29.85
CA ALA A 621 19.61 0.63 28.96
C ALA A 621 19.49 2.10 28.52
N GLY A 622 18.48 2.84 29.01
CA GLY A 622 18.29 4.27 28.72
C GLY A 622 17.25 4.56 27.62
N GLY A 623 16.51 3.54 27.16
CA GLY A 623 15.39 3.76 26.25
C GLY A 623 14.18 4.36 26.95
N HIS A 624 13.48 5.26 26.29
CA HIS A 624 12.25 5.87 26.83
C HIS A 624 11.04 4.99 26.55
N VAL A 625 10.29 4.63 27.61
CA VAL A 625 9.06 3.82 27.48
C VAL A 625 7.89 4.59 28.09
N LEU A 626 6.85 4.79 27.30
CA LEU A 626 5.65 5.52 27.70
C LEU A 626 4.42 4.64 27.49
N ALA A 627 3.61 4.40 28.52
CA ALA A 627 2.32 3.72 28.38
C ALA A 627 1.18 4.74 28.46
N VAL A 628 0.14 4.52 27.65
CA VAL A 628 -1.04 5.39 27.57
C VAL A 628 -2.30 4.62 27.94
N GLY A 629 -3.09 5.15 28.86
CA GLY A 629 -4.42 4.64 29.23
C GLY A 629 -4.39 3.38 30.10
N ARG A 630 -3.96 2.24 29.56
CA ARG A 630 -3.88 0.96 30.29
C ARG A 630 -2.52 0.31 30.11
N VAL A 631 -2.09 -0.44 31.13
CA VAL A 631 -0.80 -1.13 31.13
C VAL A 631 -1.00 -2.65 31.14
N PRO A 632 -0.08 -3.44 30.59
CA PRO A 632 -0.18 -4.89 30.59
C PRO A 632 -0.35 -5.47 31.99
N SER A 633 -1.34 -6.34 32.18
CA SER A 633 -1.67 -7.00 33.44
C SER A 633 -1.99 -8.48 33.28
N ILE A 634 -2.14 -8.96 32.02
CA ILE A 634 -2.49 -10.33 31.69
C ILE A 634 -1.36 -10.95 30.86
N ASP A 635 -0.79 -12.04 31.40
CA ASP A 635 0.08 -12.90 30.61
C ASP A 635 -0.79 -13.83 29.76
N PRO A 636 -0.71 -13.77 28.42
CA PRO A 636 -1.53 -14.62 27.54
C PRO A 636 -1.34 -16.12 27.82
N GLU A 637 -0.16 -16.54 28.28
CA GLU A 637 0.12 -17.94 28.63
C GLU A 637 -0.41 -18.33 30.01
N GLY A 638 -0.88 -17.37 30.81
CA GLY A 638 -1.48 -17.61 32.13
C GLY A 638 -0.52 -18.07 33.24
N LYS A 639 0.78 -18.10 32.91
CA LYS A 639 1.79 -18.73 33.80
C LYS A 639 2.43 -17.77 34.83
N THR A 640 2.37 -16.46 34.56
CA THR A 640 3.20 -15.46 35.24
C THR A 640 2.46 -14.18 35.65
N VAL A 641 1.22 -14.32 36.12
CA VAL A 641 0.32 -13.18 36.44
C VAL A 641 0.93 -12.21 37.48
N LEU A 642 1.62 -12.71 38.51
CA LEU A 642 2.28 -11.86 39.51
C LEU A 642 3.48 -11.12 38.91
N GLU A 643 4.23 -11.78 38.04
CA GLU A 643 5.41 -11.19 37.42
C GLU A 643 5.04 -10.06 36.47
N ILE A 644 4.04 -10.27 35.57
CA ILE A 644 3.63 -9.22 34.62
C ILE A 644 3.12 -7.98 35.36
N THR A 645 2.33 -8.16 36.42
CA THR A 645 1.83 -7.07 37.25
C THR A 645 2.98 -6.30 37.93
N ASN A 646 3.99 -6.99 38.44
CA ASN A 646 5.13 -6.37 39.09
C ASN A 646 6.02 -5.61 38.09
N LEU A 647 6.28 -6.19 36.94
CA LEU A 647 7.05 -5.56 35.88
C LEU A 647 6.33 -4.30 35.35
N SER A 648 5.02 -4.37 35.10
CA SER A 648 4.23 -3.22 34.69
C SER A 648 4.26 -2.08 35.69
N LYS A 649 4.11 -2.37 36.98
CA LYS A 649 4.21 -1.36 38.03
C LYS A 649 5.61 -0.72 38.16
N GLN A 650 6.66 -1.45 37.82
CA GLN A 650 8.03 -0.93 37.86
C GLN A 650 8.31 -0.03 36.63
N LEU A 651 7.77 -0.41 35.46
CA LEU A 651 8.00 0.29 34.24
C LEU A 651 7.11 1.53 34.08
N PHE A 652 5.84 1.43 34.46
CA PHE A 652 4.80 2.45 34.16
C PHE A 652 4.38 3.14 35.48
N ASP A 653 5.14 4.17 35.84
CA ASP A 653 4.95 4.93 37.07
C ASP A 653 4.50 6.38 36.71
N PRO A 654 3.28 6.78 37.12
CA PRO A 654 2.82 8.15 36.88
C PRO A 654 3.75 9.22 37.45
N ALA A 655 4.42 8.94 38.57
CA ALA A 655 5.35 9.87 39.22
C ALA A 655 6.64 10.09 38.42
N LYS A 656 6.97 9.17 37.51
CA LYS A 656 8.12 9.25 36.59
C LYS A 656 7.74 9.66 35.16
N SER A 657 6.49 10.01 34.95
CA SER A 657 5.95 10.32 33.60
C SER A 657 6.05 9.18 32.59
N THR A 658 6.23 7.93 33.05
CA THR A 658 6.25 6.74 32.17
C THR A 658 4.85 6.12 31.95
N PHE A 659 3.83 6.67 32.62
CA PHE A 659 2.42 6.36 32.41
C PHE A 659 1.62 7.64 32.22
N ILE A 660 0.79 7.68 31.19
CA ILE A 660 -0.04 8.80 30.78
C ILE A 660 -1.48 8.30 30.71
N ALA A 661 -2.37 8.89 31.50
CA ALA A 661 -3.76 8.46 31.57
C ALA A 661 -4.55 8.78 30.27
N ASP A 662 -4.21 9.88 29.62
CA ASP A 662 -4.90 10.36 28.40
C ASP A 662 -3.87 10.75 27.33
N ALA A 663 -4.10 10.28 26.10
CA ALA A 663 -3.27 10.59 24.92
C ALA A 663 -3.14 12.10 24.65
N ALA A 664 -4.04 12.94 25.14
CA ALA A 664 -3.96 14.39 25.03
C ALA A 664 -2.68 15.00 25.64
N HIS A 665 -2.11 14.35 26.66
CA HIS A 665 -0.87 14.77 27.33
C HIS A 665 0.40 14.13 26.77
N LEU A 666 0.26 13.24 25.77
CA LEU A 666 1.40 12.47 25.24
C LEU A 666 2.43 13.39 24.57
N ALA A 667 1.96 14.39 23.83
CA ALA A 667 2.86 15.33 23.13
C ALA A 667 3.75 16.10 24.12
N ASP A 668 3.19 16.56 25.23
CA ASP A 668 3.95 17.33 26.24
C ASP A 668 5.03 16.48 26.89
N VAL A 669 4.74 15.22 27.20
CA VAL A 669 5.72 14.28 27.77
C VAL A 669 6.82 13.96 26.76
N LEU A 670 6.47 13.68 25.52
CA LEU A 670 7.45 13.39 24.46
C LEU A 670 8.44 14.55 24.27
N LEU A 671 7.95 15.78 24.28
CA LEU A 671 8.77 16.99 24.13
C LEU A 671 9.71 17.26 25.33
N GLN A 672 9.41 16.69 26.50
CA GLN A 672 10.31 16.75 27.66
C GLN A 672 11.42 15.69 27.56
N ASP A 673 11.10 14.51 26.99
CA ASP A 673 11.99 13.34 27.00
C ASP A 673 13.01 13.37 25.85
N ALA A 674 12.64 13.90 24.69
CA ALA A 674 13.51 13.92 23.52
C ALA A 674 13.24 15.11 22.61
N LYS A 675 14.28 15.59 21.91
CA LYS A 675 14.12 16.61 20.88
C LYS A 675 13.36 16.03 19.69
N PRO A 676 12.27 16.67 19.21
CA PRO A 676 11.54 16.21 18.02
C PRO A 676 12.40 16.27 16.77
N ASP A 677 12.07 15.44 15.81
CA ASP A 677 12.78 15.33 14.53
C ASP A 677 12.53 16.55 13.64
N PHE A 678 11.28 16.97 13.56
CA PHE A 678 10.85 18.14 12.81
C PHE A 678 9.78 18.91 13.60
N GLN A 679 10.10 20.11 14.03
CA GLN A 679 9.20 20.90 14.89
C GLN A 679 8.79 22.22 14.20
N LEU A 680 7.49 22.40 14.01
CA LEU A 680 6.90 23.65 13.53
C LEU A 680 6.86 24.68 14.64
N ALA A 681 7.18 25.93 14.32
CA ALA A 681 7.12 27.04 15.26
C ALA A 681 5.68 27.53 15.56
N SER A 682 4.69 26.97 14.86
CA SER A 682 3.29 27.30 15.05
C SER A 682 2.73 26.72 16.33
N SER A 683 1.93 27.50 17.05
CA SER A 683 1.07 27.01 18.15
C SER A 683 -0.31 26.54 17.66
N ASP A 684 -0.64 26.76 16.39
CA ASP A 684 -1.90 26.32 15.78
C ASP A 684 -1.84 24.82 15.44
N GLU A 685 -2.62 24.04 16.17
CA GLU A 685 -2.73 22.59 15.95
C GLU A 685 -3.27 22.25 14.55
N THR A 686 -4.05 23.16 13.93
CA THR A 686 -4.52 22.99 12.56
C THR A 686 -3.33 22.97 11.61
N VAL A 687 -2.40 23.92 11.72
CA VAL A 687 -1.16 23.96 10.92
C VAL A 687 -0.31 22.72 11.15
N LYS A 688 -0.10 22.33 12.43
CA LYS A 688 0.67 21.12 12.75
C LYS A 688 0.05 19.84 12.17
N SER A 689 -1.28 19.79 12.09
CA SER A 689 -1.99 18.65 11.54
C SER A 689 -1.92 18.55 10.01
N GLN A 690 -1.58 19.64 9.33
CA GLN A 690 -1.56 19.73 7.87
C GLN A 690 -0.19 19.42 7.26
N ILE A 691 0.88 19.54 8.03
CA ILE A 691 2.24 19.29 7.54
C ILE A 691 2.70 17.92 7.99
N GLY A 692 2.99 17.07 7.00
CA GLY A 692 3.62 15.78 7.21
C GLY A 692 5.07 15.77 6.75
N PHE A 693 5.89 14.88 7.31
CA PHE A 693 7.29 14.74 6.92
C PHE A 693 7.76 13.28 6.92
N ASN A 694 8.83 13.03 6.17
CA ASN A 694 9.60 11.79 6.22
C ASN A 694 11.09 12.14 6.24
N HIS A 695 11.85 11.53 7.16
CA HIS A 695 13.27 11.75 7.32
C HIS A 695 14.08 10.50 6.97
N ARG A 696 15.06 10.67 6.06
CA ARG A 696 16.03 9.65 5.68
C ARG A 696 17.43 10.12 6.07
N LYS A 697 18.15 9.28 6.78
CA LYS A 697 19.48 9.61 7.31
C LYS A 697 20.59 8.86 6.56
N LEU A 698 21.56 9.62 6.07
CA LEU A 698 22.80 9.11 5.48
C LEU A 698 23.99 9.54 6.36
N PRO A 699 25.15 8.90 6.24
CA PRO A 699 26.37 9.39 6.89
C PRO A 699 26.80 10.79 6.44
N SER A 700 26.42 11.22 5.24
CA SER A 700 26.83 12.50 4.60
C SER A 700 25.72 13.54 4.52
N ALA A 701 24.47 13.17 4.84
CA ALA A 701 23.32 14.06 4.70
C ALA A 701 22.11 13.58 5.48
N ASP A 702 21.25 14.53 5.87
CA ASP A 702 19.87 14.30 6.27
C ASP A 702 18.95 14.75 5.14
N ILE A 703 17.94 13.92 4.79
CA ILE A 703 16.97 14.17 3.72
C ILE A 703 15.59 14.24 4.37
N TYR A 704 14.94 15.40 4.30
CA TYR A 704 13.56 15.60 4.76
C TYR A 704 12.65 15.85 3.56
N PHE A 705 11.68 14.98 3.36
CA PHE A 705 10.53 15.24 2.51
C PHE A 705 9.43 15.86 3.38
N ILE A 706 8.90 17.03 2.98
CA ILE A 706 7.87 17.76 3.71
C ILE A 706 6.73 18.05 2.76
N ALA A 707 5.48 17.81 3.17
CA ALA A 707 4.31 18.09 2.37
C ALA A 707 3.22 18.79 3.17
N ASN A 708 2.62 19.79 2.56
CA ASN A 708 1.35 20.35 2.96
C ASN A 708 0.24 19.42 2.46
N THR A 709 -0.42 18.74 3.38
CA THR A 709 -1.48 17.77 3.05
C THR A 709 -2.87 18.43 2.98
N SER A 710 -2.93 19.76 3.05
CA SER A 710 -4.18 20.52 3.09
C SER A 710 -4.43 21.32 1.81
N ASN A 711 -5.67 21.75 1.64
CA ASN A 711 -6.11 22.60 0.55
C ASN A 711 -5.94 24.11 0.84
N LYS A 712 -5.10 24.47 1.82
CA LYS A 712 -4.79 25.86 2.18
C LYS A 712 -3.29 26.08 2.18
N PRO A 713 -2.82 27.28 1.85
CA PRO A 713 -1.40 27.58 1.98
C PRO A 713 -0.96 27.55 3.45
N VAL A 714 0.27 27.16 3.69
CA VAL A 714 0.90 27.18 5.01
C VAL A 714 2.16 28.03 4.94
N GLU A 715 2.24 29.02 5.82
CA GLU A 715 3.44 29.82 6.05
C GLU A 715 3.80 29.75 7.52
N THR A 716 4.98 29.21 7.82
CA THR A 716 5.47 29.03 9.18
C THR A 716 6.99 28.89 9.17
N ARG A 717 7.57 28.58 10.31
CA ARG A 717 9.00 28.22 10.46
C ARG A 717 9.13 26.87 11.12
N ALA A 718 10.28 26.20 10.90
CA ALA A 718 10.52 24.91 11.48
C ALA A 718 11.97 24.75 11.96
N SER A 719 12.17 23.88 12.95
CA SER A 719 13.46 23.33 13.32
C SER A 719 13.60 21.87 12.89
N PHE A 720 14.82 21.46 12.57
CA PHE A 720 15.17 20.12 12.13
C PHE A 720 16.19 19.47 13.07
N ALA A 721 16.06 18.19 13.34
CA ALA A 721 17.02 17.41 14.13
C ALA A 721 18.21 16.99 13.26
N THR A 722 18.98 17.97 12.80
CA THR A 722 20.20 17.72 12.03
C THR A 722 21.41 18.30 12.74
N THR A 723 22.59 17.70 12.51
CA THR A 723 23.89 18.23 12.96
C THR A 723 24.71 18.84 11.81
N HIS A 724 24.21 18.75 10.59
CA HIS A 724 24.85 19.30 9.39
C HIS A 724 24.75 20.83 9.32
N LYS A 725 25.68 21.47 8.64
CA LYS A 725 25.88 22.93 8.68
C LYS A 725 25.18 23.70 7.56
N TYR A 726 24.91 23.07 6.44
CA TYR A 726 24.35 23.71 5.26
C TYR A 726 23.05 23.05 4.88
N GLY A 727 22.07 23.82 4.40
CA GLY A 727 20.77 23.35 3.97
C GLY A 727 20.43 23.81 2.54
N GLU A 728 19.84 22.90 1.77
CA GLU A 728 19.30 23.14 0.43
C GLU A 728 17.84 22.73 0.38
N ARG A 729 17.01 23.47 -0.36
CA ARG A 729 15.69 23.06 -0.77
C ARG A 729 15.76 22.52 -2.19
N TRP A 730 15.34 21.30 -2.40
CA TRP A 730 15.25 20.66 -3.70
C TRP A 730 13.81 20.58 -4.14
N ASP A 731 13.57 20.96 -5.38
CA ASP A 731 12.25 20.95 -6.01
C ASP A 731 12.05 19.61 -6.74
N PRO A 732 11.07 18.79 -6.35
CA PRO A 732 10.82 17.50 -6.98
C PRO A 732 10.25 17.60 -8.41
N ASP A 733 9.63 18.73 -8.79
CA ASP A 733 9.10 18.93 -10.15
C ASP A 733 10.20 19.22 -11.15
N THR A 734 11.05 20.19 -10.84
CA THR A 734 12.11 20.64 -11.76
C THR A 734 13.42 19.92 -11.55
N GLY A 735 13.68 19.43 -10.34
CA GLY A 735 14.99 18.94 -9.89
C GLY A 735 15.95 20.07 -9.51
N ALA A 736 15.49 21.32 -9.50
CA ALA A 736 16.29 22.45 -9.10
C ALA A 736 16.65 22.39 -7.61
N ALA A 737 17.85 22.87 -7.27
CA ALA A 737 18.29 23.02 -5.90
C ALA A 737 18.53 24.50 -5.61
N THR A 738 17.94 25.01 -4.55
CA THR A 738 18.17 26.37 -4.03
C THR A 738 18.83 26.29 -2.67
N ARG A 739 19.74 27.21 -2.41
CA ARG A 739 20.39 27.33 -1.11
C ARG A 739 19.44 28.00 -0.13
N THR A 740 19.11 27.32 0.95
CA THR A 740 18.20 27.85 1.97
C THR A 740 18.99 28.58 3.08
N PHE A 741 20.27 28.19 3.37
CA PHE A 741 21.08 28.83 4.42
C PHE A 741 22.57 28.74 4.12
N LEU A 742 23.31 29.77 4.55
CA LEU A 742 24.79 29.79 4.58
C LEU A 742 25.37 29.12 5.81
N GLN A 743 24.64 29.09 6.92
CA GLN A 743 25.05 28.46 8.18
C GLN A 743 23.81 28.29 9.07
N LEU A 744 23.54 27.05 9.49
CA LEU A 744 22.45 26.81 10.43
C LEU A 744 22.78 27.35 11.82
N THR A 745 22.02 28.35 12.24
CA THR A 745 21.58 28.42 13.61
C THR A 745 20.29 27.63 13.68
N SER A 746 20.30 26.47 14.22
CA SER A 746 19.50 25.25 14.08
C SER A 746 17.98 25.33 14.24
N SER A 747 17.30 26.44 14.18
CA SER A 747 15.93 26.49 14.67
C SER A 747 14.93 27.36 13.91
N ASP A 748 15.26 27.84 12.70
CA ASP A 748 14.42 28.89 12.13
C ASP A 748 14.36 28.88 10.58
N VAL A 749 13.98 27.70 10.04
CA VAL A 749 13.84 27.51 8.59
C VAL A 749 12.45 27.93 8.13
N PRO A 750 12.31 28.87 7.17
CA PRO A 750 10.99 29.20 6.63
C PRO A 750 10.40 28.02 5.86
N ILE A 751 9.14 27.72 6.14
CA ILE A 751 8.33 26.74 5.45
C ILE A 751 7.15 27.51 4.84
N VAL A 752 7.22 27.68 3.53
CA VAL A 752 6.16 28.29 2.73
C VAL A 752 5.75 27.28 1.68
N LEU A 753 4.53 26.78 1.79
CA LEU A 753 3.97 25.74 0.94
C LEU A 753 2.56 26.11 0.50
N ALA A 754 2.31 26.13 -0.80
CA ALA A 754 0.98 26.22 -1.39
C ALA A 754 0.12 25.00 -0.99
N PRO A 755 -1.20 25.01 -1.28
CA PRO A 755 -2.04 23.83 -1.11
C PRO A 755 -1.43 22.61 -1.83
N TYR A 756 -1.31 21.47 -1.13
CA TYR A 756 -0.73 20.23 -1.65
C TYR A 756 0.69 20.36 -2.24
N GLU A 757 1.43 21.42 -1.93
CA GLU A 757 2.84 21.54 -2.29
C GLU A 757 3.72 20.72 -1.35
N SER A 758 4.82 20.20 -1.88
CA SER A 758 5.85 19.53 -1.12
C SER A 758 7.24 20.05 -1.46
N ALA A 759 8.17 19.88 -0.54
CA ALA A 759 9.55 20.28 -0.69
C ALA A 759 10.49 19.25 -0.07
N ILE A 760 11.70 19.18 -0.59
CA ILE A 760 12.75 18.33 -0.05
C ILE A 760 13.83 19.23 0.53
N PHE A 761 14.21 18.96 1.79
CA PHE A 761 15.33 19.65 2.43
C PHE A 761 16.48 18.68 2.61
N ILE A 762 17.64 19.06 2.11
CA ILE A 762 18.88 18.30 2.22
C ILE A 762 19.82 19.05 3.12
N PHE A 763 20.26 18.43 4.22
CA PHE A 763 21.25 18.98 5.13
C PHE A 763 22.56 18.24 5.00
N THR A 764 23.69 18.98 4.92
CA THR A 764 25.01 18.41 4.64
C THR A 764 26.12 19.30 5.24
N ASP A 765 27.33 18.74 5.39
CA ASP A 765 28.51 19.50 5.77
C ASP A 765 29.30 20.06 4.57
N VAL A 766 28.86 19.76 3.37
CA VAL A 766 29.44 20.31 2.13
C VAL A 766 28.80 21.64 1.81
N ARG A 767 29.62 22.70 1.64
CA ARG A 767 29.08 24.02 1.27
C ARG A 767 28.38 23.94 -0.08
N SER A 768 27.14 24.42 -0.09
CA SER A 768 26.30 24.45 -1.29
C SER A 768 26.85 25.42 -2.34
N HIS A 769 26.81 25.01 -3.61
CA HIS A 769 26.98 25.86 -4.78
C HIS A 769 25.63 26.23 -5.42
N ALA A 770 24.51 25.84 -4.80
CA ALA A 770 23.18 26.16 -5.28
C ALA A 770 22.91 27.67 -5.22
N ILE A 771 22.07 28.15 -6.11
CA ILE A 771 21.64 29.57 -6.18
C ILE A 771 20.84 29.90 -4.92
N GLU A 772 20.99 31.12 -4.41
CA GLU A 772 20.13 31.60 -3.32
C GLU A 772 18.66 31.60 -3.76
N ALA A 773 17.78 31.16 -2.87
CA ALA A 773 16.37 31.24 -3.14
C ALA A 773 15.95 32.71 -3.21
N ASN A 774 15.26 33.11 -4.27
CA ASN A 774 14.62 34.41 -4.36
C ASN A 774 13.46 34.47 -3.38
N HIS A 775 13.50 35.35 -2.41
CA HIS A 775 12.43 35.59 -1.45
C HIS A 775 11.93 37.06 -1.51
N GLY A 776 12.28 37.79 -2.55
CA GLY A 776 11.79 39.14 -2.77
C GLY A 776 10.29 39.16 -3.09
N PRO A 777 9.61 40.26 -2.84
CA PRO A 777 8.20 40.39 -3.22
C PRO A 777 8.04 40.22 -4.73
N ALA A 778 7.03 39.45 -5.12
CA ALA A 778 6.67 39.31 -6.53
C ALA A 778 6.10 40.65 -7.03
N SER A 779 6.54 41.09 -8.23
CA SER A 779 5.95 42.26 -8.90
C SER A 779 5.42 41.82 -10.27
N GLN A 780 4.22 42.27 -10.60
CA GLN A 780 3.58 41.98 -11.88
C GLN A 780 4.33 42.67 -13.02
N LEU A 781 4.82 41.89 -13.98
CA LEU A 781 5.50 42.37 -15.18
C LEU A 781 4.50 42.59 -16.32
N ALA A 782 3.54 41.71 -16.48
CA ALA A 782 2.49 41.77 -17.48
C ALA A 782 1.23 41.04 -17.01
N ASP A 783 0.08 41.57 -17.41
CA ASP A 783 -1.23 40.90 -17.28
C ASP A 783 -1.57 40.22 -18.63
N LEU A 784 -1.75 38.91 -18.57
CA LEU A 784 -2.09 38.07 -19.69
C LEU A 784 -3.51 37.49 -19.58
N SER A 785 -4.38 38.00 -18.71
CA SER A 785 -5.68 37.43 -18.39
C SER A 785 -6.75 37.57 -19.47
N ALA A 786 -6.48 38.33 -20.55
CA ALA A 786 -7.47 38.64 -21.58
C ALA A 786 -6.93 38.43 -23.01
N ASP A 787 -7.83 38.45 -23.99
CA ASP A 787 -7.53 38.44 -25.41
C ASP A 787 -6.81 37.16 -25.91
N TRP A 788 -7.32 36.03 -25.49
CA TRP A 788 -6.81 34.72 -25.90
C TRP A 788 -7.56 34.21 -27.17
N HIS A 789 -6.81 33.69 -28.14
CA HIS A 789 -7.37 32.84 -29.16
C HIS A 789 -7.44 31.40 -28.66
N VAL A 790 -8.64 30.86 -28.52
CA VAL A 790 -8.89 29.50 -27.99
C VAL A 790 -9.39 28.61 -29.13
N SER A 791 -8.75 27.47 -29.35
CA SER A 791 -9.14 26.47 -30.32
C SER A 791 -9.25 25.08 -29.70
N PHE A 792 -10.30 24.35 -30.01
CA PHE A 792 -10.61 23.04 -29.45
C PHE A 792 -10.21 21.93 -30.41
N ALA A 793 -9.36 21.02 -30.01
CA ALA A 793 -8.90 19.92 -30.84
C ALA A 793 -10.05 18.95 -31.16
N GLY A 794 -10.09 18.44 -32.42
CA GLY A 794 -11.08 17.44 -32.84
C GLY A 794 -12.49 17.99 -33.13
N ILE A 795 -12.77 19.26 -32.85
CA ILE A 795 -14.01 19.94 -33.20
C ILE A 795 -13.69 21.25 -33.89
N ASN A 796 -14.53 21.63 -34.87
CA ASN A 796 -14.32 22.86 -35.63
C ASN A 796 -14.82 24.07 -34.80
N LYS A 797 -14.16 24.38 -33.70
CA LYS A 797 -14.47 25.52 -32.87
C LYS A 797 -13.21 26.27 -32.49
N SER A 798 -13.24 27.58 -32.73
CA SER A 798 -12.26 28.53 -32.18
C SER A 798 -12.94 29.87 -31.91
N ALA A 799 -12.46 30.60 -30.95
CA ALA A 799 -12.96 31.90 -30.58
C ALA A 799 -11.84 32.78 -30.06
N THR A 800 -11.99 34.11 -30.17
CA THR A 800 -11.16 35.04 -29.40
C THR A 800 -11.93 35.42 -28.15
N GLU A 801 -11.39 35.06 -26.98
CA GLU A 801 -12.00 35.30 -25.68
C GLU A 801 -11.38 36.57 -25.08
N SER A 802 -12.18 37.60 -24.88
CA SER A 802 -11.76 38.80 -24.14
C SER A 802 -11.60 38.53 -22.63
N THR A 803 -12.22 37.49 -22.11
CA THR A 803 -12.10 36.96 -20.75
C THR A 803 -12.09 35.45 -20.78
N LEU A 804 -11.32 34.84 -19.94
CA LEU A 804 -11.27 33.37 -19.80
C LEU A 804 -12.60 32.84 -19.26
N THR A 805 -13.14 31.80 -19.90
CA THR A 805 -14.46 31.25 -19.58
C THR A 805 -14.41 29.74 -19.36
N ASP A 806 -15.35 29.24 -18.54
CA ASP A 806 -15.57 27.81 -18.35
C ASP A 806 -16.16 27.20 -19.64
N TRP A 807 -15.55 26.13 -20.15
CA TRP A 807 -16.04 25.45 -21.35
C TRP A 807 -17.48 24.93 -21.21
N THR A 808 -17.92 24.65 -19.96
CA THR A 808 -19.27 24.17 -19.69
C THR A 808 -20.35 25.26 -19.79
N ALA A 809 -19.94 26.54 -19.84
CA ALA A 809 -20.86 27.65 -20.05
C ALA A 809 -21.40 27.74 -21.48
N ASP A 810 -20.74 27.10 -22.46
CA ASP A 810 -21.15 27.08 -23.85
C ASP A 810 -21.77 25.72 -24.23
N PRO A 811 -23.02 25.69 -24.77
CA PRO A 811 -23.69 24.45 -25.15
C PRO A 811 -22.91 23.61 -26.16
N SER A 812 -22.01 24.19 -26.95
CA SER A 812 -21.20 23.46 -27.94
C SER A 812 -19.96 22.81 -27.33
N THR A 813 -19.57 23.14 -26.10
CA THR A 813 -18.40 22.62 -25.40
C THR A 813 -18.71 22.03 -24.03
N ILE A 814 -19.97 22.08 -23.58
CA ILE A 814 -20.37 21.53 -22.26
C ILE A 814 -19.98 20.06 -22.09
N HIS A 815 -20.02 19.28 -23.16
CA HIS A 815 -19.66 17.87 -23.20
C HIS A 815 -18.29 17.59 -23.84
N TYR A 816 -17.49 18.63 -24.04
CA TYR A 816 -16.17 18.45 -24.60
C TYR A 816 -15.19 17.88 -23.58
N SER A 817 -14.54 16.79 -23.95
CA SER A 817 -13.38 16.20 -23.27
C SER A 817 -12.24 16.14 -24.27
N GLY A 818 -11.12 16.79 -23.94
CA GLY A 818 -10.01 16.88 -24.88
C GLY A 818 -9.06 18.03 -24.56
N GLU A 819 -8.33 18.47 -25.58
CA GLU A 819 -7.38 19.57 -25.54
C GLU A 819 -8.00 20.86 -26.10
N ALA A 820 -7.82 21.97 -25.38
CA ALA A 820 -7.99 23.29 -25.96
C ALA A 820 -6.67 24.06 -25.90
N THR A 821 -6.28 24.64 -27.06
CA THR A 821 -5.08 25.47 -27.14
C THR A 821 -5.47 26.93 -27.02
N TYR A 822 -4.91 27.58 -26.01
CA TYR A 822 -4.97 29.03 -25.79
C TYR A 822 -3.70 29.65 -26.33
N SER A 823 -3.80 30.54 -27.31
CA SER A 823 -2.66 31.21 -27.93
C SER A 823 -2.79 32.73 -27.84
N ARG A 824 -1.67 33.41 -27.65
CA ARG A 824 -1.62 34.88 -27.55
C ARG A 824 -0.23 35.44 -27.87
N ASP A 825 -0.22 36.59 -28.55
CA ASP A 825 0.94 37.44 -28.68
C ASP A 825 0.95 38.55 -27.62
N PHE A 826 2.16 38.83 -27.06
CA PHE A 826 2.35 39.95 -26.12
C PHE A 826 3.71 40.59 -26.30
N THR A 827 3.87 41.83 -25.83
CA THR A 827 5.11 42.58 -26.00
C THR A 827 5.71 42.94 -24.64
N LEU A 828 7.01 42.66 -24.51
CA LEU A 828 7.80 43.12 -23.36
C LEU A 828 8.78 44.21 -23.82
N ALA A 829 8.73 45.37 -23.21
CA ALA A 829 9.65 46.48 -23.50
C ALA A 829 11.12 46.05 -23.21
N ARG A 830 11.30 45.28 -22.16
CA ARG A 830 12.58 44.68 -21.72
C ARG A 830 12.33 43.42 -20.96
N VAL A 831 13.29 42.51 -20.91
CA VAL A 831 13.31 41.34 -20.03
C VAL A 831 14.17 41.71 -18.82
N PRO A 832 13.64 41.71 -17.59
CA PRO A 832 14.41 41.94 -16.38
C PRO A 832 15.52 40.88 -16.21
N GLY A 833 16.57 41.21 -15.46
CA GLY A 833 17.62 40.25 -15.09
C GLY A 833 17.23 39.35 -13.91
N SER A 834 16.06 39.59 -13.28
CA SER A 834 15.46 38.78 -12.24
C SER A 834 14.73 37.56 -12.84
N SER A 835 14.44 36.57 -11.99
CA SER A 835 13.61 35.42 -12.40
C SER A 835 12.20 35.89 -12.75
N ILE A 836 11.66 35.35 -13.85
CA ILE A 836 10.33 35.66 -14.36
C ILE A 836 9.51 34.37 -14.37
N PHE A 837 8.34 34.41 -13.73
CA PHE A 837 7.44 33.28 -13.69
C PHE A 837 6.14 33.59 -14.45
N LEU A 838 5.67 32.61 -15.21
CA LEU A 838 4.28 32.56 -15.64
C LEU A 838 3.47 32.02 -14.45
N GLU A 839 2.50 32.77 -13.99
CA GLU A 839 1.63 32.40 -12.88
C GLU A 839 0.16 32.37 -13.38
N VAL A 840 -0.55 31.28 -13.04
CA VAL A 840 -2.01 31.23 -13.16
C VAL A 840 -2.56 31.25 -11.73
N ASP A 841 -3.02 32.42 -11.32
CA ASP A 841 -3.48 32.66 -9.96
C ASP A 841 -4.92 32.18 -9.74
N GLY A 842 -5.33 32.01 -8.49
CA GLY A 842 -6.66 31.57 -8.11
C GLY A 842 -6.72 30.15 -7.59
N GLY A 843 -7.90 29.57 -7.75
CA GLY A 843 -8.26 28.29 -7.13
C GLY A 843 -8.91 28.49 -5.76
N ALA A 844 -9.64 27.49 -5.31
CA ALA A 844 -10.39 27.57 -4.06
C ALA A 844 -10.43 26.24 -3.32
N PRO A 845 -10.29 26.25 -1.97
CA PRO A 845 -10.48 25.05 -1.19
C PRO A 845 -11.94 24.58 -1.23
N THR A 846 -12.15 23.28 -1.40
CA THR A 846 -13.46 22.64 -1.34
C THR A 846 -13.63 21.84 -0.06
N ALA A 847 -14.86 21.57 0.33
CA ALA A 847 -15.17 20.79 1.52
C ALA A 847 -14.94 19.29 1.25
N PRO A 848 -14.42 18.52 2.24
CA PRO A 848 -14.35 17.08 2.16
C PRO A 848 -15.72 16.45 1.93
N GLN A 849 -15.78 15.45 1.06
CA GLN A 849 -17.01 14.73 0.79
C GLN A 849 -17.35 13.74 1.92
N PRO A 850 -18.63 13.49 2.26
CA PRO A 850 -19.01 12.63 3.38
C PRO A 850 -18.56 11.15 3.25
N ARG A 851 -18.31 10.68 2.03
CA ARG A 851 -17.71 9.37 1.74
C ARG A 851 -16.33 9.60 1.16
N GLY A 852 -15.41 10.08 2.02
CA GLY A 852 -14.10 10.51 1.60
C GLY A 852 -13.30 9.42 0.90
N SER A 853 -13.13 9.57 -0.40
CA SER A 853 -11.99 9.01 -1.11
C SER A 853 -10.77 9.89 -0.85
N ALA A 854 -9.57 9.31 -0.86
CA ALA A 854 -8.35 10.08 -0.81
C ALA A 854 -8.19 10.84 -2.14
N GLN A 855 -8.33 12.16 -2.10
CA GLN A 855 -8.30 13.07 -3.25
C GLN A 855 -7.90 14.47 -2.80
N ALA A 856 -7.58 15.34 -3.74
CA ALA A 856 -7.44 16.76 -3.47
C ALA A 856 -8.82 17.42 -3.33
N TYR A 857 -9.00 18.21 -2.25
CA TYR A 857 -10.21 19.01 -2.03
C TYR A 857 -9.94 20.48 -2.40
N PHE A 858 -9.65 20.66 -3.68
CA PHE A 858 -9.26 21.98 -4.21
C PHE A 858 -9.78 22.14 -5.63
N ASP A 859 -10.39 23.27 -5.89
CA ASP A 859 -10.81 23.68 -7.21
C ASP A 859 -9.66 24.47 -7.88
N PRO A 860 -8.88 23.86 -8.80
CA PRO A 860 -7.72 24.53 -9.37
C PRO A 860 -8.09 25.62 -10.39
N PRO A 861 -7.21 26.60 -10.66
CA PRO A 861 -7.45 27.62 -11.68
C PRO A 861 -7.30 27.08 -13.11
N ILE A 862 -6.64 25.92 -13.28
CA ILE A 862 -6.55 25.17 -14.54
C ILE A 862 -7.26 23.84 -14.34
N ARG A 863 -8.21 23.53 -15.22
CA ARG A 863 -9.04 22.32 -15.15
C ARG A 863 -8.73 21.40 -16.32
N GLU A 864 -7.85 20.33 -16.23
CA GLU A 864 -7.24 19.90 -14.94
C GLU A 864 -5.71 20.06 -14.99
N ALA A 865 -5.14 20.17 -16.17
CA ALA A 865 -3.70 20.33 -16.38
C ALA A 865 -3.39 21.07 -17.65
N ALA A 866 -2.17 21.60 -17.78
CA ALA A 866 -1.73 22.24 -19.01
C ALA A 866 -0.25 22.01 -19.31
N LEU A 867 0.09 22.04 -20.59
CA LEU A 867 1.45 22.19 -21.11
C LEU A 867 1.63 23.60 -21.67
N VAL A 868 2.74 24.22 -21.40
CA VAL A 868 3.02 25.61 -21.82
C VAL A 868 4.21 25.65 -22.75
N THR A 869 4.07 26.42 -23.86
CA THR A 869 5.17 26.80 -24.75
C THR A 869 5.28 28.31 -24.84
N ILE A 870 6.50 28.81 -24.93
CA ILE A 870 6.77 30.22 -25.18
C ILE A 870 7.78 30.35 -26.31
N ASN A 871 7.44 31.14 -27.33
CA ASN A 871 8.25 31.30 -28.52
C ASN A 871 8.63 29.96 -29.20
N GLY A 872 7.71 28.98 -29.14
CA GLY A 872 7.89 27.63 -29.68
C GLY A 872 8.79 26.70 -28.86
N GLN A 873 9.15 27.09 -27.64
CA GLN A 873 9.94 26.26 -26.74
C GLN A 873 9.09 25.83 -25.54
N ALA A 874 9.21 24.57 -25.13
CA ALA A 874 8.49 24.04 -23.97
C ALA A 874 8.94 24.75 -22.68
N ALA A 875 7.97 25.30 -21.95
CA ALA A 875 8.17 25.91 -20.63
C ALA A 875 7.98 24.90 -19.51
N GLY A 876 7.00 24.00 -19.62
CA GLY A 876 6.72 22.98 -18.61
C GLY A 876 5.24 22.60 -18.54
N ALA A 877 4.89 21.91 -17.46
CA ALA A 877 3.53 21.47 -17.17
C ALA A 877 2.98 22.20 -15.93
N LEU A 878 1.72 22.60 -15.98
CA LEU A 878 0.96 23.14 -14.85
C LEU A 878 -0.10 22.10 -14.48
N TRP A 879 0.05 21.44 -13.33
CA TRP A 879 -0.80 20.31 -12.94
C TRP A 879 -1.11 20.22 -11.44
N HIS A 880 -0.48 21.07 -10.62
CA HIS A 880 -0.76 21.22 -9.18
C HIS A 880 -0.31 22.62 -8.69
N PRO A 881 -0.79 23.09 -7.52
CA PRO A 881 -0.31 24.31 -6.91
C PRO A 881 1.18 24.23 -6.46
N PRO A 882 1.93 25.32 -6.52
CA PRO A 882 1.55 26.59 -7.16
C PRO A 882 1.59 26.49 -8.70
N TYR A 883 0.58 27.06 -9.37
CA TYR A 883 0.49 27.00 -10.84
C TYR A 883 1.41 28.06 -11.45
N TRP A 884 2.70 27.85 -11.39
CA TRP A 884 3.72 28.75 -11.95
C TRP A 884 4.85 27.99 -12.64
N LEU A 885 5.49 28.65 -13.61
CA LEU A 885 6.65 28.12 -14.35
C LEU A 885 7.72 29.20 -14.50
N ASP A 886 8.99 28.90 -14.25
CA ASP A 886 10.10 29.77 -14.59
C ASP A 886 10.25 29.87 -16.12
N VAL A 887 9.97 31.03 -16.64
CA VAL A 887 10.01 31.33 -18.08
C VAL A 887 11.10 32.32 -18.46
N SER A 888 11.99 32.66 -17.51
CA SER A 888 13.04 33.69 -17.66
C SER A 888 13.86 33.55 -18.91
N ARG A 889 14.22 32.30 -19.29
CA ARG A 889 15.09 31.99 -20.42
C ARG A 889 14.38 31.93 -21.76
N LEU A 890 13.04 31.92 -21.76
CA LEU A 890 12.21 31.76 -22.93
C LEU A 890 11.71 33.10 -23.48
N LEU A 891 11.77 34.16 -22.67
CA LEU A 891 11.29 35.48 -23.00
C LEU A 891 12.35 36.31 -23.72
N LYS A 892 11.93 37.22 -24.59
CA LYS A 892 12.77 38.17 -25.32
C LYS A 892 12.17 39.57 -25.27
N PRO A 893 12.98 40.63 -25.40
CA PRO A 893 12.47 41.97 -25.63
C PRO A 893 11.70 42.02 -26.97
N GLY A 894 10.62 42.81 -27.03
CA GLY A 894 9.74 42.90 -28.16
C GLY A 894 8.62 41.85 -28.10
N GLN A 895 8.20 41.36 -29.25
CA GLN A 895 7.08 40.44 -29.38
C GLN A 895 7.45 39.01 -28.93
N ASN A 896 6.61 38.45 -28.08
CA ASN A 896 6.62 37.08 -27.61
C ASN A 896 5.28 36.41 -27.96
N HIS A 897 5.32 35.11 -28.15
CA HIS A 897 4.16 34.25 -28.37
C HIS A 897 4.07 33.19 -27.29
N ILE A 898 2.87 32.98 -26.72
CA ILE A 898 2.60 31.96 -25.70
C ILE A 898 1.47 31.06 -26.16
N GLU A 899 1.63 29.76 -25.97
CA GLU A 899 0.57 28.76 -26.13
C GLU A 899 0.44 27.93 -24.84
N ILE A 900 -0.81 27.75 -24.39
CA ILE A 900 -1.16 26.93 -23.24
C ILE A 900 -2.13 25.86 -23.72
N HIS A 901 -1.69 24.63 -23.74
CA HIS A 901 -2.48 23.46 -24.10
C HIS A 901 -3.15 22.92 -22.83
N VAL A 902 -4.45 23.11 -22.70
CA VAL A 902 -5.23 22.75 -21.51
C VAL A 902 -5.99 21.46 -21.77
N PHE A 903 -5.92 20.56 -20.79
CA PHE A 903 -6.53 19.24 -20.87
C PHE A 903 -7.49 19.05 -19.69
N ASN A 904 -8.73 18.66 -19.94
CA ASN A 904 -9.68 18.30 -18.90
C ASN A 904 -9.72 16.78 -18.65
N THR A 905 -10.79 16.27 -18.05
CA THR A 905 -11.05 14.83 -17.85
C THR A 905 -12.01 14.28 -18.91
N ALA A 906 -12.12 12.96 -19.03
CA ALA A 906 -13.08 12.29 -19.89
C ALA A 906 -14.55 12.43 -19.42
N ILE A 907 -14.80 13.00 -18.25
CA ILE A 907 -16.11 13.07 -17.61
C ILE A 907 -17.14 13.84 -18.46
N ASN A 908 -16.73 14.94 -19.09
CA ASN A 908 -17.68 15.76 -19.81
C ASN A 908 -18.24 15.03 -21.06
N ALA A 909 -17.38 14.30 -21.78
CA ALA A 909 -17.83 13.46 -22.88
C ALA A 909 -18.68 12.28 -22.40
N TRP A 910 -18.31 11.68 -21.26
CA TRP A 910 -19.08 10.59 -20.67
C TRP A 910 -20.47 11.04 -20.23
N ALA A 911 -20.60 12.25 -19.67
CA ALA A 911 -21.88 12.83 -19.27
C ALA A 911 -22.88 13.01 -20.43
N ALA A 912 -22.41 13.00 -21.69
CA ALA A 912 -23.27 13.04 -22.89
C ALA A 912 -23.81 11.66 -23.31
N LEU A 913 -23.25 10.57 -22.78
CA LEU A 913 -23.62 9.21 -23.16
C LEU A 913 -24.87 8.74 -22.40
N PRO A 914 -25.72 7.90 -23.02
CA PRO A 914 -26.78 7.23 -22.29
C PRO A 914 -26.17 6.26 -21.25
N PRO A 915 -26.89 5.96 -20.17
CA PRO A 915 -26.47 4.93 -19.21
C PRO A 915 -26.15 3.62 -19.93
N HIS A 916 -25.05 2.96 -19.54
CA HIS A 916 -24.65 1.70 -20.15
C HIS A 916 -25.58 0.56 -19.68
N ASP A 917 -26.08 -0.24 -20.61
CA ASP A 917 -26.90 -1.42 -20.30
C ASP A 917 -26.01 -2.62 -19.97
N TYR A 918 -25.82 -2.89 -18.68
CA TYR A 918 -25.12 -4.07 -18.18
C TYR A 918 -25.96 -5.35 -18.17
N GLY A 919 -27.24 -5.28 -18.49
CA GLY A 919 -28.16 -6.43 -18.48
C GLY A 919 -27.65 -7.67 -19.22
N PRO A 920 -27.17 -7.54 -20.46
CA PRO A 920 -26.60 -8.66 -21.22
C PRO A 920 -25.35 -9.29 -20.58
N LEU A 921 -24.46 -8.48 -19.98
CA LEU A 921 -23.29 -8.97 -19.28
C LEU A 921 -23.67 -9.71 -18.00
N ILE A 922 -24.58 -9.12 -17.20
CA ILE A 922 -25.08 -9.72 -15.97
C ILE A 922 -25.81 -11.05 -16.28
N ALA A 923 -26.61 -11.10 -17.32
CA ALA A 923 -27.29 -12.32 -17.75
C ALA A 923 -26.34 -13.45 -18.16
N LYS A 924 -25.17 -13.12 -18.73
CA LYS A 924 -24.17 -14.11 -19.15
C LYS A 924 -23.19 -14.47 -18.05
N TYR A 925 -22.71 -13.49 -17.31
CA TYR A 925 -21.56 -13.66 -16.39
C TYR A 925 -21.93 -13.47 -14.91
N GLY A 926 -23.20 -13.13 -14.57
CA GLY A 926 -23.67 -12.94 -13.20
C GLY A 926 -23.42 -11.53 -12.64
N ASP A 927 -23.75 -11.37 -11.35
CA ASP A 927 -23.80 -10.07 -10.65
C ASP A 927 -22.42 -9.42 -10.38
N ARG A 928 -21.34 -10.05 -10.80
CA ARG A 928 -19.95 -9.52 -10.64
C ARG A 928 -19.68 -8.22 -11.39
N PHE A 929 -20.64 -7.77 -12.21
CA PHE A 929 -20.58 -6.54 -13.02
C PHE A 929 -21.29 -5.35 -12.42
N GLN A 930 -21.55 -5.28 -11.16
CA GLN A 930 -22.17 -4.09 -10.57
C GLN A 930 -21.21 -2.90 -10.62
N MET A 931 -21.26 -2.17 -11.74
CA MET A 931 -20.73 -0.80 -11.83
C MET A 931 -21.81 0.12 -11.25
N ARG A 932 -21.66 0.52 -10.00
CA ARG A 932 -22.71 1.26 -9.26
C ARG A 932 -22.78 2.75 -9.55
N ASP A 933 -21.87 3.32 -10.36
CA ASP A 933 -21.52 4.73 -10.19
C ASP A 933 -21.68 5.58 -11.44
N LEU A 934 -22.36 5.08 -12.49
CA LEU A 934 -22.49 5.75 -13.74
C LEU A 934 -23.85 6.47 -13.95
N GLU A 935 -24.76 6.37 -13.00
CA GLU A 935 -26.14 6.85 -13.18
C GLU A 935 -26.28 8.37 -13.16
N ASP A 936 -25.32 9.13 -12.59
CA ASP A 936 -25.41 10.57 -12.39
C ASP A 936 -24.16 11.37 -12.80
N VAL A 937 -23.46 10.96 -13.87
CA VAL A 937 -22.31 11.72 -14.37
C VAL A 937 -22.77 13.06 -14.96
N LYS A 938 -22.23 14.16 -14.43
CA LYS A 938 -22.50 15.52 -14.90
C LYS A 938 -21.22 16.16 -15.41
N PRO A 939 -21.33 17.05 -16.42
CA PRO A 939 -20.20 17.85 -16.84
C PRO A 939 -19.60 18.63 -15.66
N ILE A 940 -18.28 18.71 -15.65
CA ILE A 940 -17.50 19.48 -14.66
C ILE A 940 -16.83 20.68 -15.31
N PRO A 941 -16.62 21.79 -14.58
CA PRO A 941 -15.92 22.96 -15.09
C PRO A 941 -14.60 22.61 -15.76
N SER A 942 -14.28 23.27 -16.85
CA SER A 942 -13.09 22.98 -17.68
C SER A 942 -12.48 24.25 -18.24
N GLY A 943 -11.18 24.24 -18.53
CA GLY A 943 -10.46 25.40 -19.08
C GLY A 943 -9.58 26.12 -18.08
N ILE A 944 -9.18 27.35 -18.37
CA ILE A 944 -8.47 28.25 -17.48
C ILE A 944 -9.48 29.19 -16.83
N LEU A 945 -9.60 29.11 -15.51
CA LEU A 945 -10.61 29.83 -14.72
C LEU A 945 -10.00 30.89 -13.78
N GLY A 946 -8.68 31.08 -13.86
CA GLY A 946 -7.93 32.06 -13.08
C GLY A 946 -7.17 33.06 -13.94
N PRO A 947 -6.80 34.23 -13.39
CA PRO A 947 -6.01 35.22 -14.10
C PRO A 947 -4.59 34.71 -14.37
N ILE A 948 -4.01 35.20 -15.48
CA ILE A 948 -2.68 34.80 -15.94
C ILE A 948 -1.74 36.01 -15.88
N HIS A 949 -0.61 35.87 -15.21
CA HIS A 949 0.36 36.95 -15.04
C HIS A 949 1.78 36.50 -15.36
N LEU A 950 2.59 37.44 -15.85
CA LEU A 950 4.05 37.33 -15.71
C LEU A 950 4.45 38.12 -14.47
N VAL A 951 5.15 37.45 -13.57
CA VAL A 951 5.63 38.06 -12.31
C VAL A 951 7.15 37.97 -12.24
N THR A 952 7.79 38.96 -11.62
CA THR A 952 9.21 38.95 -11.34
C THR A 952 9.44 38.76 -9.85
N GLN A 953 10.46 38.01 -9.49
CA GLN A 953 10.97 37.96 -8.13
C GLN A 953 12.38 38.52 -8.11
N GLU A 954 12.60 39.59 -7.35
CA GLU A 954 13.93 40.15 -7.17
C GLU A 954 14.73 39.34 -6.16
N ALA A 955 16.03 39.11 -6.46
CA ALA A 955 16.96 38.57 -5.47
C ALA A 955 17.13 39.61 -4.35
N GLN A 956 16.88 39.23 -3.10
CA GLN A 956 17.22 40.05 -1.94
C GLN A 956 18.68 39.95 -1.58
#